data_dd468dee90cd22b2b92343a747b5cad5
#
_entry.id   dd468dee90cd22b2b92343a747b5cad5
#
_cell.length_a   1.000
_cell.length_b   1.000
_cell.length_c   1.000
_cell.angle_alpha   90.00
_cell.angle_beta   90.00
_cell.angle_gamma   90.00
#
_symmetry.space_group_name_H-M   'P 1'
#
loop_
_entity.id
_entity.type
_entity.pdbx_description
1 polymer ?
#
loop_
_entity_poly.entity_id
_entity_poly.type
_entity_poly.pdbx_seq_one_letter_code
_entity_poly.pdbx_strand_id
1 'polypeptide(L)'
;MENYIVRIKAYIAGEVFEYGTGVVVSENKVITAKHVVCGDEQEVICDDKEYRAEIEHECGEIVVLKTEESMPVCVLPEFTMDEVLDNAMNWCSEGYISSAQNMHYIHGKSIHSITREVYLLTEIDAGCAMNYQGMSGAPVFVEKRIVGILQEQVTTANNGLDLKMSSVSNFVELIPVELMRTSLYLEKLKEKCLKITQEKLDINIRSQKYIPEIFVEEDRYKECFRYFSDPVLFLKKSIQEISRLDFGEINKFIVDCEEEPIEFLKQDYFVTSGKVVDIAEKLILWIKETTEKIRRLDSSNIHEKMSIEKRHELWAAMNCSIVFYLQGFEIYLSYIKYSYILLTREAGQGKTNLLCDFAENVLIKKGYCVLYYNAAEFVGDPWDYLMRNLTLEESYTKKYIFKALEQNYNKQEKPIMVLIDGLNENGSENFGTLMRDFLQKCELIPKLKVMMTTREELFEERFSMIQQGEYTGKIKIIHMDRPGKNELFADRIFDGYMNHFHITISRRTERAYKTLTQDTLLLRFFAEVYEERKSVDLYDIYKYPLFTKYIEKKSEEYQKINQLNPKDEVKALLDKIAEYMLDHKKFDVIPISEFDHNQKKILEWMLENSVAFKSSESVREGFLVETHSTVGFTFDEFRDYVITNYVLAKKGTEKLFLEFWNQMVSEDYIIREGVQKFAFLFSKSVPSIGLLPIIQKTEEYEKLYWKNIWSVEDQYITDEDIQLWREHVLKHGTSSMRVVSYLVWRYDCDYFTKVNIRYLMGILDELSNDSTFYESFLKKCFGCVQYDKYGSVIDYGKVFPVDDMKEYIYEKLNNGKVKELKELIKFTSYLIDIGTHEVRDIYKTLYNKHPKVTIEILRELNSSSCKIVLANTKEILSILLFMDQDECWKVEIKELYEANSFGDIVSYDWHNLLISIFGDTL
;
A
#
# COMPACT_ATOMS: atom_id res chain seq x y z
N MET A 1 -31.48 26.16 -34.22
CA MET A 1 -32.48 25.18 -33.77
C MET A 1 -31.89 23.81 -34.04
N GLU A 2 -32.03 22.93 -33.09
CA GLU A 2 -31.50 21.59 -33.22
C GLU A 2 -32.53 20.79 -34.00
N ASN A 3 -32.23 20.38 -35.24
CA ASN A 3 -33.18 19.82 -36.22
C ASN A 3 -33.61 18.36 -35.96
N TYR A 4 -33.46 17.86 -34.71
CA TYR A 4 -33.87 16.48 -34.37
C TYR A 4 -35.31 16.35 -33.80
N ILE A 5 -36.03 17.45 -33.62
CA ILE A 5 -37.44 17.42 -33.22
C ILE A 5 -38.30 17.58 -34.49
N VAL A 6 -39.13 16.58 -34.72
CA VAL A 6 -39.92 16.48 -35.95
C VAL A 6 -41.41 16.43 -35.65
N ARG A 7 -42.21 16.82 -36.59
CA ARG A 7 -43.71 16.72 -36.56
C ARG A 7 -44.13 15.39 -37.15
N ILE A 8 -45.13 14.76 -36.56
CA ILE A 8 -45.73 13.52 -37.05
C ILE A 8 -47.19 13.74 -37.41
N LYS A 9 -47.61 13.18 -38.53
CA LYS A 9 -49.03 13.10 -38.97
C LYS A 9 -49.39 11.63 -39.06
N ALA A 10 -50.52 11.27 -38.50
CA ALA A 10 -51.16 9.96 -38.72
C ALA A 10 -52.46 10.12 -39.48
N TYR A 11 -52.71 9.20 -40.41
CA TYR A 11 -53.85 9.23 -41.29
C TYR A 11 -54.76 8.03 -41.05
N ILE A 12 -56.09 8.25 -41.16
CA ILE A 12 -57.06 7.20 -41.21
C ILE A 12 -57.93 7.45 -42.50
N ALA A 13 -58.00 6.46 -43.38
CA ALA A 13 -58.67 6.54 -44.63
C ALA A 13 -58.30 7.78 -45.51
N GLY A 14 -57.01 8.21 -45.44
CA GLY A 14 -56.49 9.35 -46.22
C GLY A 14 -56.73 10.72 -45.60
N GLU A 15 -57.39 10.84 -44.46
CA GLU A 15 -57.56 12.11 -43.74
C GLU A 15 -56.67 12.14 -42.54
N VAL A 16 -56.09 13.30 -42.18
CA VAL A 16 -55.22 13.50 -41.03
C VAL A 16 -56.03 13.29 -39.75
N PHE A 17 -55.72 12.25 -38.99
CA PHE A 17 -56.42 11.87 -37.76
C PHE A 17 -55.73 12.47 -36.53
N GLU A 18 -54.40 12.45 -36.48
CA GLU A 18 -53.66 12.89 -35.32
C GLU A 18 -52.42 13.65 -35.75
N TYR A 19 -52.00 14.59 -34.93
CA TYR A 19 -50.71 15.30 -35.01
C TYR A 19 -49.91 15.02 -33.75
N GLY A 20 -48.61 14.83 -33.89
CA GLY A 20 -47.70 14.64 -32.75
C GLY A 20 -46.33 15.17 -33.03
N THR A 21 -45.49 15.01 -32.04
CA THR A 21 -44.05 15.32 -32.07
C THR A 21 -43.24 14.05 -31.99
N GLY A 22 -42.04 14.03 -32.58
CA GLY A 22 -41.09 12.94 -32.48
C GLY A 22 -39.68 13.42 -32.36
N VAL A 23 -38.80 12.51 -31.95
CA VAL A 23 -37.38 12.76 -31.77
C VAL A 23 -36.56 11.86 -32.68
N VAL A 24 -35.76 12.43 -33.55
CA VAL A 24 -34.85 11.68 -34.45
C VAL A 24 -33.71 11.07 -33.65
N VAL A 25 -33.53 9.76 -33.80
CA VAL A 25 -32.47 9.00 -33.11
C VAL A 25 -31.46 8.38 -34.08
N SER A 26 -31.75 8.40 -35.37
CA SER A 26 -30.80 8.11 -36.45
C SER A 26 -31.30 8.76 -37.74
N GLU A 27 -30.52 8.70 -38.82
CA GLU A 27 -30.86 9.27 -40.11
C GLU A 27 -32.27 8.87 -40.63
N ASN A 28 -32.81 7.74 -40.19
CA ASN A 28 -34.10 7.22 -40.66
C ASN A 28 -34.99 6.69 -39.53
N LYS A 29 -34.72 7.03 -38.25
CA LYS A 29 -35.50 6.55 -37.11
C LYS A 29 -35.95 7.70 -36.21
N VAL A 30 -37.23 7.65 -35.82
CA VAL A 30 -37.86 8.63 -34.93
C VAL A 30 -38.56 7.93 -33.78
N ILE A 31 -38.35 8.40 -32.55
CA ILE A 31 -39.05 7.95 -31.34
C ILE A 31 -40.24 8.89 -31.11
N THR A 32 -41.41 8.33 -30.80
CA THR A 32 -42.63 9.09 -30.46
C THR A 32 -43.53 8.32 -29.50
N ALA A 33 -44.61 8.95 -29.02
CA ALA A 33 -45.65 8.30 -28.22
C ALA A 33 -46.53 7.43 -29.10
N LYS A 34 -46.92 6.24 -28.61
CA LYS A 34 -47.68 5.22 -29.38
C LYS A 34 -49.03 5.71 -29.89
N HIS A 35 -49.77 6.48 -29.08
CA HIS A 35 -51.10 6.98 -29.51
C HIS A 35 -51.01 8.00 -30.65
N VAL A 36 -49.87 8.65 -30.89
CA VAL A 36 -49.67 9.58 -32.03
C VAL A 36 -49.71 8.86 -33.36
N VAL A 37 -49.42 7.57 -33.37
CA VAL A 37 -49.30 6.76 -34.59
C VAL A 37 -50.45 5.75 -34.78
N CYS A 38 -51.59 5.97 -34.12
CA CYS A 38 -52.78 5.13 -34.23
C CYS A 38 -53.56 5.39 -35.54
N GLY A 39 -52.90 5.18 -36.68
CA GLY A 39 -53.52 5.39 -38.00
C GLY A 39 -53.05 4.35 -39.03
N ASP A 40 -53.67 4.37 -40.26
CA ASP A 40 -53.32 3.45 -41.34
C ASP A 40 -51.97 3.78 -41.99
N GLU A 41 -51.62 5.10 -42.03
CA GLU A 41 -50.41 5.64 -42.64
C GLU A 41 -49.77 6.68 -41.68
N GLN A 42 -48.47 6.78 -41.68
CA GLN A 42 -47.72 7.79 -40.85
C GLN A 42 -46.73 8.54 -41.76
N GLU A 43 -46.62 9.85 -41.48
CA GLU A 43 -45.62 10.74 -42.09
C GLU A 43 -44.85 11.49 -41.03
N VAL A 44 -43.55 11.59 -41.24
CA VAL A 44 -42.63 12.42 -40.44
C VAL A 44 -42.30 13.68 -41.26
N ILE A 45 -42.48 14.84 -40.66
CA ILE A 45 -42.15 16.12 -41.32
C ILE A 45 -40.88 16.67 -40.65
N CYS A 46 -39.82 16.75 -41.46
CA CYS A 46 -38.53 17.29 -41.08
C CYS A 46 -38.15 18.39 -42.09
N ASP A 47 -37.86 19.61 -41.60
CA ASP A 47 -37.50 20.77 -42.43
C ASP A 47 -38.46 20.99 -43.61
N ASP A 48 -39.79 20.96 -43.30
CA ASP A 48 -40.92 21.13 -44.27
C ASP A 48 -41.03 20.06 -45.37
N LYS A 49 -40.22 18.98 -45.29
CA LYS A 49 -40.34 17.82 -46.18
C LYS A 49 -41.03 16.68 -45.45
N GLU A 50 -41.96 16.02 -46.14
CA GLU A 50 -42.74 14.86 -45.65
C GLU A 50 -42.01 13.57 -46.02
N TYR A 51 -41.86 12.65 -45.05
CA TYR A 51 -41.25 11.34 -45.16
C TYR A 51 -42.27 10.29 -44.75
N ARG A 52 -42.58 9.33 -45.57
CA ARG A 52 -43.39 8.17 -45.19
C ARG A 52 -42.63 7.34 -44.16
N ALA A 53 -43.36 6.84 -43.17
CA ALA A 53 -42.77 6.07 -42.07
C ALA A 53 -43.66 4.89 -41.70
N GLU A 54 -43.00 3.82 -41.22
CA GLU A 54 -43.65 2.62 -40.70
C GLU A 54 -43.16 2.37 -39.25
N ILE A 55 -44.02 1.71 -38.43
CA ILE A 55 -43.66 1.30 -37.08
C ILE A 55 -42.66 0.15 -37.17
N GLU A 56 -41.42 0.34 -36.72
CA GLU A 56 -40.37 -0.70 -36.69
C GLU A 56 -40.40 -1.45 -35.37
N HIS A 57 -40.49 -0.75 -34.22
CA HIS A 57 -40.48 -1.33 -32.89
C HIS A 57 -41.41 -0.59 -31.94
N GLU A 58 -41.93 -1.32 -30.96
CA GLU A 58 -42.79 -0.81 -29.87
C GLU A 58 -42.23 -1.25 -28.51
N CYS A 59 -42.26 -0.33 -27.53
CA CYS A 59 -41.96 -0.62 -26.14
C CYS A 59 -42.88 0.18 -25.21
N GLY A 60 -43.88 -0.49 -24.62
CA GLY A 60 -44.90 0.17 -23.80
C GLY A 60 -45.68 1.23 -24.61
N GLU A 61 -45.64 2.48 -24.11
CA GLU A 61 -46.33 3.63 -24.74
C GLU A 61 -45.43 4.42 -25.74
N ILE A 62 -44.24 3.85 -26.10
CA ILE A 62 -43.28 4.46 -27.01
C ILE A 62 -43.08 3.57 -28.24
N VAL A 63 -42.94 4.19 -29.39
CA VAL A 63 -42.71 3.51 -30.69
C VAL A 63 -41.52 4.14 -31.42
N VAL A 64 -40.85 3.32 -32.24
CA VAL A 64 -39.88 3.77 -33.24
C VAL A 64 -40.49 3.69 -34.59
N LEU A 65 -40.55 4.83 -35.28
CA LEU A 65 -40.90 4.95 -36.70
C LEU A 65 -39.63 4.88 -37.54
N LYS A 66 -39.69 4.13 -38.65
CA LYS A 66 -38.65 4.07 -39.65
C LYS A 66 -39.12 4.73 -40.92
N THR A 67 -38.38 5.75 -41.37
CA THR A 67 -38.69 6.44 -42.64
C THR A 67 -38.10 5.71 -43.84
N GLU A 68 -38.77 5.79 -45.00
CA GLU A 68 -38.30 5.20 -46.24
C GLU A 68 -37.03 5.87 -46.77
N GLU A 69 -36.87 7.19 -46.55
CA GLU A 69 -35.69 7.99 -46.94
C GLU A 69 -34.97 8.54 -45.70
N SER A 70 -33.67 8.81 -45.83
CA SER A 70 -32.87 9.46 -44.76
C SER A 70 -33.26 10.94 -44.60
N MET A 71 -33.39 11.36 -43.37
CA MET A 71 -33.69 12.73 -42.97
C MET A 71 -32.40 13.57 -42.84
N PRO A 72 -32.41 14.89 -43.17
CA PRO A 72 -31.22 15.74 -43.12
C PRO A 72 -30.92 16.24 -41.72
N VAL A 73 -30.61 15.34 -40.78
CA VAL A 73 -30.32 15.67 -39.38
C VAL A 73 -28.84 15.73 -39.17
N CYS A 74 -28.30 16.89 -38.80
CA CYS A 74 -26.88 17.10 -38.59
C CYS A 74 -26.41 16.83 -37.16
N VAL A 75 -27.29 16.95 -36.18
CA VAL A 75 -27.01 16.78 -34.77
C VAL A 75 -28.07 15.87 -34.17
N LEU A 76 -27.65 14.81 -33.51
CA LEU A 76 -28.54 13.89 -32.79
C LEU A 76 -28.60 14.26 -31.30
N PRO A 77 -29.74 14.03 -30.62
CA PRO A 77 -29.92 14.37 -29.23
C PRO A 77 -29.17 13.45 -28.31
N GLU A 78 -28.91 13.92 -27.09
CA GLU A 78 -28.39 13.11 -26.02
C GLU A 78 -29.49 12.66 -25.07
N PHE A 79 -29.53 11.37 -24.75
CA PHE A 79 -30.46 10.78 -23.79
C PHE A 79 -29.73 10.41 -22.50
N THR A 80 -30.49 10.50 -21.40
CA THR A 80 -30.00 10.00 -20.12
C THR A 80 -31.04 9.17 -19.40
N MET A 81 -30.60 8.10 -18.71
CA MET A 81 -31.49 7.27 -17.88
C MET A 81 -31.63 7.84 -16.46
N ASP A 82 -31.38 9.12 -16.21
CA ASP A 82 -31.64 9.68 -14.91
C ASP A 82 -33.09 9.38 -14.54
N GLU A 83 -33.27 8.56 -13.50
CA GLU A 83 -34.54 8.44 -12.87
C GLU A 83 -34.86 9.81 -12.31
N VAL A 84 -35.87 10.39 -12.91
CA VAL A 84 -36.30 11.72 -12.56
C VAL A 84 -36.80 11.73 -11.14
N LEU A 85 -36.36 12.72 -10.43
CA LEU A 85 -36.42 12.82 -8.98
C LEU A 85 -37.78 13.34 -8.55
N ASP A 86 -38.23 12.79 -7.44
CA ASP A 86 -39.24 13.47 -6.65
C ASP A 86 -38.69 14.80 -6.14
N ASN A 87 -39.23 15.89 -6.59
CA ASN A 87 -39.09 17.29 -6.15
C ASN A 87 -38.06 18.18 -6.89
N ALA A 88 -38.58 19.32 -7.36
CA ALA A 88 -37.88 20.54 -7.71
C ALA A 88 -36.77 20.42 -8.76
N MET A 89 -37.04 19.84 -9.92
CA MET A 89 -36.15 19.86 -11.07
C MET A 89 -36.69 20.75 -12.17
N ASN A 90 -35.90 21.71 -12.60
CA ASN A 90 -36.26 22.50 -13.78
C ASN A 90 -36.24 21.60 -15.01
N TRP A 91 -37.36 21.53 -15.69
CA TRP A 91 -37.50 20.79 -16.93
C TRP A 91 -38.02 21.69 -18.05
N CYS A 92 -37.76 21.32 -19.28
CA CYS A 92 -38.40 21.92 -20.45
C CYS A 92 -38.74 20.90 -21.51
N SER A 93 -39.63 21.25 -22.39
CA SER A 93 -40.02 20.44 -23.55
C SER A 93 -40.26 21.33 -24.76
N GLU A 94 -39.88 20.85 -25.91
CA GLU A 94 -40.09 21.52 -27.20
C GLU A 94 -40.88 20.58 -28.13
N GLY A 95 -41.94 21.07 -28.78
CA GLY A 95 -42.75 20.25 -29.66
C GLY A 95 -43.76 21.05 -30.49
N TYR A 96 -44.46 20.36 -31.33
CA TYR A 96 -45.45 20.95 -32.21
C TYR A 96 -46.85 20.89 -31.62
N ILE A 97 -47.59 21.99 -31.63
CA ILE A 97 -49.01 22.01 -31.25
C ILE A 97 -49.86 21.84 -32.54
N SER A 98 -50.92 21.02 -32.45
CA SER A 98 -51.79 20.66 -33.62
C SER A 98 -52.32 21.88 -34.37
N SER A 99 -52.58 22.98 -33.69
CA SER A 99 -53.15 24.23 -34.28
C SER A 99 -52.08 25.18 -34.87
N ALA A 100 -50.78 24.89 -34.71
CA ALA A 100 -49.70 25.77 -35.13
C ALA A 100 -48.61 25.03 -35.91
N GLN A 101 -48.12 25.68 -37.01
CA GLN A 101 -46.96 25.14 -37.74
C GLN A 101 -45.62 25.34 -36.98
N ASN A 102 -45.59 26.21 -35.98
CA ASN A 102 -44.37 26.58 -35.22
C ASN A 102 -44.17 25.69 -34.01
N MET A 103 -42.93 25.45 -33.69
CA MET A 103 -42.51 24.74 -32.47
C MET A 103 -42.83 25.58 -31.22
N HIS A 104 -43.33 24.95 -30.20
CA HIS A 104 -43.65 25.54 -28.91
C HIS A 104 -42.71 25.04 -27.84
N TYR A 105 -42.38 25.91 -26.87
CA TYR A 105 -41.53 25.65 -25.76
C TYR A 105 -42.32 25.73 -24.46
N ILE A 106 -42.15 24.71 -23.62
CA ILE A 106 -42.82 24.59 -22.31
C ILE A 106 -41.75 24.33 -21.27
N HIS A 107 -41.88 24.92 -20.10
CA HIS A 107 -40.98 24.65 -18.97
C HIS A 107 -41.76 24.64 -17.64
N GLY A 108 -41.17 23.95 -16.66
CA GLY A 108 -41.72 23.85 -15.31
C GLY A 108 -40.63 23.52 -14.31
N LYS A 109 -41.02 23.40 -13.04
CA LYS A 109 -40.03 23.30 -11.92
C LYS A 109 -40.10 22.00 -11.14
N SER A 110 -41.02 21.13 -11.38
CA SER A 110 -41.19 19.89 -10.66
C SER A 110 -41.53 18.71 -11.53
N ILE A 111 -40.92 17.57 -11.19
CA ILE A 111 -41.19 16.26 -11.82
C ILE A 111 -41.51 15.27 -10.68
N HIS A 112 -42.66 14.61 -10.70
CA HIS A 112 -43.11 13.68 -9.69
C HIS A 112 -43.31 12.28 -10.26
N SER A 113 -42.83 11.26 -9.56
CA SER A 113 -43.07 9.87 -9.93
C SER A 113 -44.49 9.43 -9.57
N ILE A 114 -45.25 8.93 -10.58
CA ILE A 114 -46.52 8.27 -10.34
C ILE A 114 -46.31 6.76 -10.18
N THR A 115 -45.51 6.19 -11.08
CA THR A 115 -45.07 4.79 -11.04
C THR A 115 -43.58 4.74 -11.35
N ARG A 116 -42.97 3.55 -11.35
CA ARG A 116 -41.57 3.41 -11.81
C ARG A 116 -41.33 3.85 -13.26
N GLU A 117 -42.39 3.95 -14.03
CA GLU A 117 -42.34 4.10 -15.47
C GLU A 117 -42.92 5.45 -15.95
N VAL A 118 -43.72 6.11 -15.13
CA VAL A 118 -44.49 7.29 -15.49
C VAL A 118 -44.29 8.39 -14.48
N TYR A 119 -44.04 9.58 -14.99
CA TYR A 119 -43.79 10.79 -14.20
C TYR A 119 -44.80 11.90 -14.59
N LEU A 120 -45.15 12.71 -13.58
CA LEU A 120 -45.96 13.88 -13.73
C LEU A 120 -45.10 15.14 -13.71
N LEU A 121 -45.23 15.97 -14.72
CA LEU A 121 -44.56 17.25 -14.85
C LEU A 121 -45.50 18.35 -14.36
N THR A 122 -45.10 19.03 -13.28
CA THR A 122 -45.96 20.02 -12.61
C THR A 122 -45.26 21.39 -12.52
N GLU A 123 -45.95 22.33 -11.91
CA GLU A 123 -45.48 23.73 -11.76
C GLU A 123 -45.12 24.36 -13.13
N ILE A 124 -45.96 24.14 -14.12
CA ILE A 124 -45.81 24.71 -15.47
C ILE A 124 -45.97 26.23 -15.40
N ASP A 125 -45.04 26.96 -16.00
CA ASP A 125 -45.04 28.41 -15.95
C ASP A 125 -46.31 29.01 -16.59
N ALA A 126 -46.94 29.99 -15.95
CA ALA A 126 -48.20 30.57 -16.34
C ALA A 126 -48.17 31.28 -17.73
N GLY A 127 -46.99 31.45 -18.32
CA GLY A 127 -46.84 31.98 -19.69
C GLY A 127 -46.92 30.94 -20.80
N CYS A 128 -47.02 29.64 -20.48
CA CYS A 128 -47.13 28.58 -21.48
C CYS A 128 -48.56 28.40 -21.97
N ALA A 129 -48.70 27.83 -23.18
CA ALA A 129 -50.02 27.64 -23.82
C ALA A 129 -50.93 26.75 -22.98
N MET A 130 -52.27 27.02 -23.03
CA MET A 130 -53.26 26.22 -22.27
C MET A 130 -53.65 24.90 -22.94
N ASN A 131 -53.27 24.67 -24.21
CA ASN A 131 -53.56 23.44 -24.94
C ASN A 131 -52.30 22.87 -25.56
N TYR A 132 -51.94 21.66 -25.13
CA TYR A 132 -50.75 20.95 -25.53
C TYR A 132 -51.01 19.82 -26.54
N GLN A 133 -52.19 19.79 -27.18
CA GLN A 133 -52.49 18.82 -28.26
C GLN A 133 -51.46 18.93 -29.39
N GLY A 134 -50.86 17.81 -29.76
CA GLY A 134 -49.78 17.72 -30.73
C GLY A 134 -48.38 17.65 -30.12
N MET A 135 -48.22 17.99 -28.85
CA MET A 135 -46.92 17.83 -28.13
C MET A 135 -46.67 16.40 -27.68
N SER A 136 -47.62 15.49 -27.75
CA SER A 136 -47.37 14.06 -27.47
C SER A 136 -46.22 13.54 -28.33
N GLY A 137 -45.30 12.84 -27.74
CA GLY A 137 -44.04 12.42 -28.37
C GLY A 137 -42.90 13.43 -28.29
N ALA A 138 -43.10 14.64 -27.74
CA ALA A 138 -42.07 15.64 -27.57
C ALA A 138 -41.03 15.22 -26.47
N PRO A 139 -39.75 15.53 -26.65
CA PRO A 139 -38.74 15.26 -25.67
C PRO A 139 -38.88 16.14 -24.43
N VAL A 140 -38.65 15.57 -23.27
CA VAL A 140 -38.51 16.31 -22.01
C VAL A 140 -37.04 16.41 -21.67
N PHE A 141 -36.58 17.63 -21.50
CA PHE A 141 -35.17 17.93 -21.20
C PHE A 141 -34.96 18.31 -19.75
N VAL A 142 -33.88 17.82 -19.21
CA VAL A 142 -33.25 18.34 -18.01
C VAL A 142 -31.80 18.65 -18.40
N GLU A 143 -31.37 19.90 -18.20
CA GLU A 143 -30.00 20.36 -18.54
C GLU A 143 -29.55 19.96 -19.96
N LYS A 144 -30.38 20.12 -20.96
CA LYS A 144 -30.13 19.80 -22.40
C LYS A 144 -30.11 18.30 -22.75
N ARG A 145 -30.42 17.39 -21.84
CA ARG A 145 -30.53 15.95 -22.14
C ARG A 145 -31.96 15.47 -22.03
N ILE A 146 -32.35 14.55 -22.90
CA ILE A 146 -33.67 13.97 -22.90
C ILE A 146 -33.77 12.93 -21.78
N VAL A 147 -34.69 13.15 -20.84
CA VAL A 147 -35.00 12.26 -19.69
C VAL A 147 -36.30 11.46 -19.90
N GLY A 148 -37.10 11.87 -20.84
CA GLY A 148 -38.38 11.20 -21.17
C GLY A 148 -39.06 11.77 -22.38
N ILE A 149 -40.19 11.16 -22.72
CA ILE A 149 -41.06 11.56 -23.84
C ILE A 149 -42.45 11.88 -23.31
N LEU A 150 -43.03 13.02 -23.70
CA LEU A 150 -44.40 13.44 -23.34
C LEU A 150 -45.43 12.46 -23.87
N GLN A 151 -46.38 12.08 -22.99
CA GLN A 151 -47.49 11.20 -23.35
C GLN A 151 -48.80 11.95 -23.50
N GLU A 152 -49.30 12.50 -22.43
CA GLU A 152 -50.62 13.08 -22.36
C GLU A 152 -50.70 14.25 -21.37
N GLN A 153 -51.71 15.05 -21.54
CA GLN A 153 -52.13 16.10 -20.60
C GLN A 153 -53.07 15.51 -19.56
N VAL A 154 -52.87 15.79 -18.31
CA VAL A 154 -53.70 15.35 -17.19
C VAL A 154 -54.36 16.55 -16.53
N THR A 155 -55.69 16.56 -16.43
CA THR A 155 -56.42 17.59 -15.70
C THR A 155 -56.51 17.22 -14.23
N THR A 156 -55.95 18.04 -13.35
CA THR A 156 -56.03 17.83 -11.92
C THR A 156 -57.33 18.35 -11.32
N ALA A 157 -57.72 17.86 -10.11
CA ALA A 157 -58.95 18.22 -9.41
C ALA A 157 -59.15 19.73 -9.14
N ASN A 158 -58.05 20.50 -9.23
CA ASN A 158 -58.02 21.97 -9.04
C ASN A 158 -57.97 22.78 -10.32
N ASN A 159 -58.34 22.20 -11.47
CA ASN A 159 -58.19 22.81 -12.82
C ASN A 159 -56.73 23.16 -13.18
N GLY A 160 -55.75 22.57 -12.54
CA GLY A 160 -54.34 22.62 -12.93
C GLY A 160 -54.08 21.68 -14.11
N LEU A 161 -53.19 22.09 -15.01
CA LEU A 161 -52.75 21.29 -16.14
C LEU A 161 -51.38 20.72 -15.83
N ASP A 162 -51.33 19.41 -15.70
CA ASP A 162 -50.06 18.67 -15.54
C ASP A 162 -49.81 17.83 -16.79
N LEU A 163 -48.55 17.55 -17.10
CA LEU A 163 -48.15 16.72 -18.23
C LEU A 163 -47.60 15.39 -17.74
N LYS A 164 -47.91 14.31 -18.41
CA LYS A 164 -47.39 12.97 -18.12
C LYS A 164 -46.31 12.60 -19.12
N MET A 165 -45.20 12.06 -18.64
CA MET A 165 -44.14 11.56 -19.49
C MET A 165 -43.78 10.10 -19.20
N SER A 166 -43.29 9.40 -20.23
CA SER A 166 -42.58 8.12 -20.07
C SER A 166 -41.08 8.39 -19.93
N SER A 167 -40.45 7.81 -18.90
CA SER A 167 -39.01 7.95 -18.66
C SER A 167 -38.20 7.18 -19.71
N VAL A 168 -37.02 7.67 -20.04
CA VAL A 168 -36.03 6.98 -20.90
C VAL A 168 -35.76 5.56 -20.45
N SER A 169 -35.80 5.28 -19.15
CA SER A 169 -35.60 3.92 -18.60
C SER A 169 -36.58 2.87 -19.15
N ASN A 170 -37.75 3.30 -19.57
CA ASN A 170 -38.82 2.39 -20.09
C ASN A 170 -38.61 1.96 -21.53
N PHE A 171 -37.86 2.75 -22.30
CA PHE A 171 -37.66 2.50 -23.74
C PHE A 171 -36.17 2.59 -24.12
N VAL A 172 -35.28 2.39 -23.17
CA VAL A 172 -33.81 2.47 -23.37
C VAL A 172 -33.35 1.54 -24.51
N GLU A 173 -34.02 0.42 -24.69
CA GLU A 173 -33.71 -0.58 -25.74
C GLU A 173 -33.96 -0.04 -27.15
N LEU A 174 -34.78 0.99 -27.28
CA LEU A 174 -35.12 1.66 -28.55
C LEU A 174 -34.12 2.75 -28.93
N ILE A 175 -33.24 3.15 -28.01
CA ILE A 175 -32.28 4.24 -28.18
C ILE A 175 -30.92 3.70 -28.60
N PRO A 176 -30.31 4.20 -29.68
CA PRO A 176 -28.93 3.86 -30.02
C PRO A 176 -27.96 4.12 -28.87
N VAL A 177 -27.05 3.16 -28.60
CA VAL A 177 -26.13 3.20 -27.43
C VAL A 177 -25.22 4.45 -27.46
N GLU A 178 -24.85 4.91 -28.66
CA GLU A 178 -24.04 6.11 -28.89
C GLU A 178 -24.71 7.41 -28.44
N LEU A 179 -26.06 7.44 -28.36
CA LEU A 179 -26.85 8.59 -27.90
C LEU A 179 -27.06 8.61 -26.38
N MET A 180 -26.79 7.49 -25.73
CA MET A 180 -26.93 7.37 -24.27
C MET A 180 -25.74 7.99 -23.54
N ARG A 181 -26.01 8.93 -22.66
CA ARG A 181 -25.01 9.56 -21.79
C ARG A 181 -25.13 9.04 -20.37
N THR A 182 -24.05 9.26 -19.63
CA THR A 182 -24.01 9.01 -18.18
C THR A 182 -25.00 9.94 -17.48
N SER A 183 -25.53 9.52 -16.33
CA SER A 183 -26.39 10.34 -15.47
C SER A 183 -25.74 11.71 -15.17
N LEU A 184 -26.50 12.79 -15.30
CA LEU A 184 -26.05 14.15 -14.95
C LEU A 184 -25.58 14.25 -13.50
N TYR A 185 -26.29 13.57 -12.60
CA TYR A 185 -25.88 13.48 -11.20
C TYR A 185 -24.48 12.88 -11.08
N LEU A 186 -24.20 11.79 -11.80
CA LEU A 186 -22.91 11.10 -11.74
C LEU A 186 -21.78 11.92 -12.35
N GLU A 187 -22.03 12.69 -13.39
CA GLU A 187 -21.05 13.61 -13.98
C GLU A 187 -20.69 14.72 -12.99
N LYS A 188 -21.71 15.40 -12.44
CA LYS A 188 -21.53 16.41 -11.38
C LYS A 188 -20.82 15.82 -10.14
N LEU A 189 -21.18 14.58 -9.76
CA LEU A 189 -20.52 13.89 -8.66
C LEU A 189 -19.06 13.61 -8.98
N LYS A 190 -18.72 13.14 -10.18
CA LYS A 190 -17.34 12.92 -10.61
C LYS A 190 -16.51 14.21 -10.56
N GLU A 191 -17.04 15.30 -11.08
CA GLU A 191 -16.37 16.61 -11.03
C GLU A 191 -16.14 17.07 -9.59
N LYS A 192 -17.13 16.96 -8.71
CA LYS A 192 -17.02 17.31 -7.29
C LYS A 192 -16.00 16.43 -6.58
N CYS A 193 -16.06 15.11 -6.81
CA CYS A 193 -15.10 14.15 -6.21
C CYS A 193 -13.67 14.45 -6.68
N LEU A 194 -13.48 14.71 -7.98
CA LEU A 194 -12.17 15.05 -8.54
C LEU A 194 -11.62 16.33 -7.89
N LYS A 195 -12.45 17.37 -7.80
CA LYS A 195 -12.05 18.64 -7.20
C LYS A 195 -11.61 18.46 -5.73
N ILE A 196 -12.44 17.79 -4.91
CA ILE A 196 -12.13 17.54 -3.49
C ILE A 196 -10.84 16.72 -3.35
N THR A 197 -10.70 15.66 -4.12
CA THR A 197 -9.52 14.79 -4.04
C THR A 197 -8.27 15.52 -4.51
N GLN A 198 -8.34 16.29 -5.61
CA GLN A 198 -7.20 17.06 -6.10
C GLN A 198 -6.74 18.12 -5.10
N GLU A 199 -7.68 18.85 -4.46
CA GLU A 199 -7.34 19.82 -3.41
C GLU A 199 -6.57 19.14 -2.25
N LYS A 200 -6.95 17.89 -1.87
CA LYS A 200 -6.24 17.15 -0.81
C LYS A 200 -4.86 16.64 -1.27
N LEU A 201 -4.75 16.15 -2.48
CA LEU A 201 -3.46 15.77 -3.06
C LEU A 201 -2.51 16.96 -3.12
N ASP A 202 -2.98 18.12 -3.59
CA ASP A 202 -2.19 19.35 -3.66
C ASP A 202 -1.70 19.81 -2.27
N ILE A 203 -2.54 19.67 -1.23
CA ILE A 203 -2.15 19.94 0.16
C ILE A 203 -1.04 18.98 0.60
N ASN A 204 -1.17 17.67 0.33
CA ASN A 204 -0.18 16.69 0.70
C ASN A 204 1.15 16.88 -0.06
N ILE A 205 1.12 17.30 -1.33
CA ILE A 205 2.30 17.64 -2.11
C ILE A 205 2.98 18.91 -1.56
N ARG A 206 2.22 20.00 -1.35
CA ARG A 206 2.79 21.26 -0.82
C ARG A 206 3.39 21.08 0.57
N SER A 207 2.78 20.28 1.42
CA SER A 207 3.31 19.95 2.76
C SER A 207 4.41 18.89 2.72
N GLN A 208 4.81 18.43 1.53
CA GLN A 208 5.79 17.34 1.35
C GLN A 208 5.43 16.04 2.11
N LYS A 209 4.17 15.86 2.51
CA LYS A 209 3.67 14.57 3.01
C LYS A 209 3.65 13.52 1.90
N TYR A 210 3.44 13.96 0.66
CA TYR A 210 3.54 13.15 -0.55
C TYR A 210 4.49 13.81 -1.55
N ILE A 211 5.54 13.08 -1.95
CA ILE A 211 6.52 13.51 -2.97
C ILE A 211 6.46 12.48 -4.10
N PRO A 212 5.76 12.78 -5.20
CA PRO A 212 5.55 11.83 -6.30
C PRO A 212 6.84 11.26 -6.88
N GLU A 213 7.90 12.10 -6.98
CA GLU A 213 9.19 11.74 -7.57
C GLU A 213 9.97 10.69 -6.76
N ILE A 214 9.70 10.62 -5.44
CA ILE A 214 10.36 9.68 -4.53
C ILE A 214 9.54 8.39 -4.37
N PHE A 215 8.24 8.46 -4.63
CA PHE A 215 7.38 7.31 -4.40
C PHE A 215 7.79 6.10 -5.25
N VAL A 216 8.02 4.99 -4.59
CA VAL A 216 8.30 3.71 -5.23
C VAL A 216 7.11 2.79 -5.04
N GLU A 217 6.56 2.34 -6.14
CA GLU A 217 5.37 1.48 -6.14
C GLU A 217 5.68 0.08 -5.60
N GLU A 218 4.93 -0.35 -4.58
CA GLU A 218 5.03 -1.69 -4.00
C GLU A 218 4.12 -2.65 -4.80
N ASP A 219 4.67 -3.33 -5.80
CA ASP A 219 3.93 -4.15 -6.77
C ASP A 219 2.93 -5.12 -6.12
N ARG A 220 3.32 -5.76 -5.01
CA ARG A 220 2.47 -6.69 -4.27
C ARG A 220 1.17 -6.04 -3.79
N TYR A 221 1.25 -4.87 -3.17
CA TYR A 221 0.07 -4.16 -2.66
C TYR A 221 -0.73 -3.54 -3.78
N LYS A 222 -0.05 -3.01 -4.81
CA LYS A 222 -0.68 -2.45 -5.99
C LYS A 222 -1.62 -3.46 -6.66
N GLU A 223 -1.17 -4.69 -6.90
CA GLU A 223 -2.03 -5.71 -7.49
C GLU A 223 -3.22 -6.02 -6.59
N CYS A 224 -3.02 -6.20 -5.28
CA CYS A 224 -4.12 -6.39 -4.32
C CYS A 224 -5.17 -5.27 -4.41
N PHE A 225 -4.71 -4.01 -4.47
CA PHE A 225 -5.62 -2.85 -4.54
C PHE A 225 -6.33 -2.74 -5.88
N ARG A 226 -5.73 -3.19 -6.97
CA ARG A 226 -6.39 -3.28 -8.28
C ARG A 226 -7.54 -4.27 -8.26
N TYR A 227 -7.35 -5.46 -7.68
CA TYR A 227 -8.42 -6.44 -7.52
C TYR A 227 -9.51 -5.96 -6.57
N PHE A 228 -9.14 -5.22 -5.55
CA PHE A 228 -10.09 -4.56 -4.66
C PHE A 228 -10.91 -3.49 -5.38
N SER A 229 -10.26 -2.58 -6.13
CA SER A 229 -10.94 -1.44 -6.76
C SER A 229 -11.72 -1.80 -8.01
N ASP A 230 -11.29 -2.80 -8.79
CA ASP A 230 -11.93 -3.20 -10.04
C ASP A 230 -12.11 -4.72 -10.12
N PRO A 231 -12.98 -5.26 -9.26
CA PRO A 231 -13.10 -6.71 -9.11
C PRO A 231 -13.55 -7.41 -10.41
N VAL A 232 -14.38 -6.77 -11.21
CA VAL A 232 -14.91 -7.37 -12.46
C VAL A 232 -13.82 -7.47 -13.52
N LEU A 233 -13.08 -6.37 -13.75
CA LEU A 233 -12.03 -6.33 -14.77
C LEU A 233 -10.92 -7.33 -14.43
N PHE A 234 -10.46 -7.33 -13.16
CA PHE A 234 -9.34 -8.17 -12.76
C PHE A 234 -9.71 -9.65 -12.65
N LEU A 235 -10.96 -9.97 -12.28
CA LEU A 235 -11.46 -11.34 -12.36
C LEU A 235 -11.49 -11.84 -13.82
N LYS A 236 -12.03 -11.04 -14.75
CA LYS A 236 -12.03 -11.37 -16.19
C LYS A 236 -10.60 -11.60 -16.72
N LYS A 237 -9.65 -10.74 -16.34
CA LYS A 237 -8.22 -10.90 -16.69
C LYS A 237 -7.63 -12.18 -16.13
N SER A 238 -7.84 -12.48 -14.84
CA SER A 238 -7.34 -13.69 -14.21
C SER A 238 -7.84 -14.95 -14.93
N ILE A 239 -9.13 -15.02 -15.22
CA ILE A 239 -9.72 -16.12 -15.98
C ILE A 239 -9.07 -16.26 -17.37
N GLN A 240 -8.83 -15.14 -18.04
CA GLN A 240 -8.18 -15.14 -19.35
C GLN A 240 -6.72 -15.61 -19.27
N GLU A 241 -5.97 -15.16 -18.28
CA GLU A 241 -4.56 -15.52 -18.11
C GLU A 241 -4.40 -16.97 -17.68
N ILE A 242 -5.22 -17.43 -16.71
CA ILE A 242 -5.23 -18.84 -16.29
C ILE A 242 -5.62 -19.75 -17.47
N SER A 243 -6.55 -19.35 -18.32
CA SER A 243 -6.94 -20.12 -19.50
C SER A 243 -5.85 -20.27 -20.56
N ARG A 244 -4.76 -19.51 -20.47
CA ARG A 244 -3.59 -19.57 -21.36
C ARG A 244 -2.44 -20.42 -20.80
N LEU A 245 -2.55 -20.85 -19.54
CA LEU A 245 -1.52 -21.69 -18.94
C LEU A 245 -1.49 -23.05 -19.62
N ASP A 246 -0.30 -23.50 -19.95
CA ASP A 246 -0.08 -24.82 -20.53
C ASP A 246 0.23 -25.83 -19.42
N PHE A 247 -0.70 -26.73 -19.16
CA PHE A 247 -0.54 -27.84 -18.22
C PHE A 247 -0.07 -29.13 -18.90
N GLY A 248 0.28 -29.10 -20.19
CA GLY A 248 0.54 -30.29 -20.99
C GLY A 248 1.63 -31.19 -20.40
N GLU A 249 2.76 -30.61 -19.98
CA GLU A 249 3.85 -31.39 -19.38
C GLU A 249 3.46 -31.92 -17.99
N ILE A 250 2.83 -31.10 -17.15
CA ILE A 250 2.35 -31.49 -15.82
C ILE A 250 1.31 -32.61 -15.94
N ASN A 251 0.39 -32.50 -16.90
CA ASN A 251 -0.65 -33.50 -17.11
C ASN A 251 -0.09 -34.87 -17.57
N LYS A 252 1.02 -34.92 -18.29
CA LYS A 252 1.69 -36.19 -18.58
C LYS A 252 2.08 -36.93 -17.30
N PHE A 253 2.66 -36.19 -16.32
CA PHE A 253 3.04 -36.79 -15.03
C PHE A 253 1.81 -37.18 -14.17
N ILE A 254 0.73 -36.37 -14.23
CA ILE A 254 -0.51 -36.65 -13.48
C ILE A 254 -1.14 -37.97 -13.98
N VAL A 255 -1.20 -38.15 -15.30
CA VAL A 255 -1.74 -39.37 -15.89
C VAL A 255 -0.88 -40.60 -15.58
N ASP A 256 0.47 -40.45 -15.56
CA ASP A 256 1.38 -41.52 -15.14
C ASP A 256 1.16 -41.93 -13.66
N CYS A 257 0.49 -41.10 -12.87
CA CYS A 257 0.11 -41.35 -11.49
C CYS A 257 -1.34 -41.89 -11.31
N GLU A 258 -2.01 -42.18 -12.39
CA GLU A 258 -3.41 -42.65 -12.42
C GLU A 258 -4.43 -41.62 -11.85
N GLU A 259 -4.06 -40.33 -11.90
CA GLU A 259 -4.95 -39.20 -11.53
C GLU A 259 -5.55 -38.52 -12.77
N GLU A 260 -6.69 -37.83 -12.58
CA GLU A 260 -7.30 -37.03 -13.65
C GLU A 260 -6.44 -35.81 -14.03
N PRO A 261 -6.28 -35.51 -15.33
CA PRO A 261 -5.51 -34.33 -15.76
C PRO A 261 -6.12 -33.01 -15.23
N ILE A 262 -5.29 -31.98 -15.15
CA ILE A 262 -5.75 -30.62 -14.81
C ILE A 262 -6.40 -30.04 -16.06
N GLU A 263 -7.68 -29.66 -15.93
CA GLU A 263 -8.44 -28.97 -16.96
C GLU A 263 -8.98 -27.64 -16.44
N PHE A 264 -8.89 -26.61 -17.26
CA PHE A 264 -9.49 -25.30 -16.98
C PHE A 264 -10.50 -24.96 -18.07
N LEU A 265 -11.79 -25.02 -17.71
CA LEU A 265 -12.90 -24.71 -18.64
C LEU A 265 -13.35 -23.26 -18.42
N LYS A 266 -12.89 -22.34 -19.27
CA LYS A 266 -13.22 -20.90 -19.19
C LYS A 266 -14.73 -20.61 -19.14
N GLN A 267 -15.53 -21.42 -19.79
CA GLN A 267 -16.99 -21.30 -19.82
C GLN A 267 -17.66 -21.47 -18.44
N ASP A 268 -17.01 -22.16 -17.49
CA ASP A 268 -17.53 -22.34 -16.14
C ASP A 268 -17.43 -21.09 -15.27
N TYR A 269 -16.70 -20.06 -15.76
CA TYR A 269 -16.39 -18.83 -15.08
C TYR A 269 -16.95 -17.59 -15.82
N PHE A 270 -18.23 -17.67 -16.21
CA PHE A 270 -18.87 -16.51 -16.86
C PHE A 270 -19.17 -15.40 -15.86
N VAL A 271 -18.48 -14.25 -15.99
CA VAL A 271 -18.54 -13.14 -15.04
C VAL A 271 -19.72 -12.23 -15.33
N THR A 272 -20.65 -12.14 -14.38
CA THR A 272 -21.71 -11.13 -14.33
C THR A 272 -21.54 -10.27 -13.07
N SER A 273 -21.96 -9.00 -13.12
CA SER A 273 -21.81 -8.04 -12.02
C SER A 273 -22.41 -8.52 -10.68
N GLY A 274 -23.46 -9.36 -10.70
CA GLY A 274 -24.12 -9.89 -9.52
C GLY A 274 -23.43 -11.12 -8.88
N LYS A 275 -22.49 -11.78 -9.58
CA LYS A 275 -21.85 -13.04 -9.14
C LYS A 275 -20.33 -12.98 -9.07
N VAL A 276 -19.76 -11.79 -9.01
CA VAL A 276 -18.30 -11.60 -9.06
C VAL A 276 -17.60 -12.31 -7.90
N VAL A 277 -18.13 -12.19 -6.68
CA VAL A 277 -17.54 -12.82 -5.47
C VAL A 277 -17.62 -14.35 -5.56
N ASP A 278 -18.78 -14.89 -5.91
CA ASP A 278 -19.00 -16.35 -6.02
C ASP A 278 -18.07 -16.97 -7.06
N ILE A 279 -17.89 -16.30 -8.21
CA ILE A 279 -16.98 -16.77 -9.26
C ILE A 279 -15.53 -16.68 -8.82
N ALA A 280 -15.14 -15.60 -8.11
CA ALA A 280 -13.80 -15.48 -7.57
C ALA A 280 -13.48 -16.58 -6.54
N GLU A 281 -14.42 -16.89 -5.64
CA GLU A 281 -14.27 -17.97 -4.66
C GLU A 281 -14.19 -19.34 -5.34
N LYS A 282 -15.01 -19.59 -6.36
CA LYS A 282 -14.93 -20.81 -7.17
C LYS A 282 -13.56 -20.94 -7.86
N LEU A 283 -13.04 -19.84 -8.39
CA LEU A 283 -11.72 -19.82 -9.04
C LEU A 283 -10.59 -20.05 -8.03
N ILE A 284 -10.67 -19.44 -6.85
CA ILE A 284 -9.72 -19.67 -5.75
C ILE A 284 -9.71 -21.14 -5.32
N LEU A 285 -10.89 -21.78 -5.24
CA LEU A 285 -10.98 -23.19 -4.90
C LEU A 285 -10.29 -24.06 -5.95
N TRP A 286 -10.57 -23.82 -7.23
CA TRP A 286 -9.91 -24.52 -8.33
C TRP A 286 -8.37 -24.32 -8.28
N ILE A 287 -7.88 -23.11 -8.01
CA ILE A 287 -6.44 -22.83 -7.87
C ILE A 287 -5.84 -23.65 -6.72
N LYS A 288 -6.52 -23.71 -5.56
CA LYS A 288 -6.06 -24.49 -4.39
C LYS A 288 -5.97 -25.98 -4.70
N GLU A 289 -7.02 -26.54 -5.27
CA GLU A 289 -7.08 -27.95 -5.66
C GLU A 289 -5.98 -28.28 -6.68
N THR A 290 -5.79 -27.42 -7.68
CA THR A 290 -4.75 -27.56 -8.70
C THR A 290 -3.34 -27.49 -8.11
N THR A 291 -3.07 -26.50 -7.27
CA THR A 291 -1.74 -26.35 -6.64
C THR A 291 -1.45 -27.47 -5.65
N GLU A 292 -2.45 -27.94 -4.91
CA GLU A 292 -2.31 -29.09 -4.02
C GLU A 292 -2.07 -30.39 -4.81
N LYS A 293 -2.76 -30.58 -5.92
CA LYS A 293 -2.56 -31.71 -6.81
C LYS A 293 -1.12 -31.76 -7.35
N ILE A 294 -0.60 -30.60 -7.81
CA ILE A 294 0.78 -30.48 -8.28
C ILE A 294 1.77 -30.76 -7.14
N ARG A 295 1.53 -30.26 -5.92
CA ARG A 295 2.41 -30.51 -4.75
C ARG A 295 2.45 -31.97 -4.33
N ARG A 296 1.34 -32.70 -4.45
CA ARG A 296 1.31 -34.14 -4.16
C ARG A 296 2.20 -34.96 -5.07
N LEU A 297 2.39 -34.52 -6.32
CA LEU A 297 3.37 -35.14 -7.23
C LEU A 297 4.78 -35.05 -6.70
N ASP A 298 5.14 -33.95 -5.99
CA ASP A 298 6.47 -33.75 -5.39
C ASP A 298 6.70 -34.60 -4.12
N SER A 299 5.65 -34.84 -3.33
CA SER A 299 5.73 -35.55 -2.05
C SER A 299 5.57 -37.06 -2.13
N SER A 300 5.14 -37.59 -3.26
CA SER A 300 4.88 -39.01 -3.42
C SER A 300 6.17 -39.79 -3.73
N ASN A 301 6.24 -41.08 -3.28
CA ASN A 301 7.33 -42.01 -3.59
C ASN A 301 7.57 -42.27 -5.10
N ILE A 302 6.98 -41.45 -5.96
CA ILE A 302 7.13 -41.44 -7.41
C ILE A 302 8.58 -41.05 -7.79
N HIS A 303 9.26 -40.27 -6.97
CA HIS A 303 10.66 -39.91 -7.16
C HIS A 303 11.61 -41.13 -7.25
N GLU A 304 11.30 -42.24 -6.61
CA GLU A 304 12.11 -43.47 -6.67
C GLU A 304 11.99 -44.21 -8.03
N LYS A 305 10.89 -43.98 -8.75
CA LYS A 305 10.59 -44.67 -10.03
C LYS A 305 10.95 -43.85 -11.28
N MET A 306 11.29 -42.54 -11.12
CA MET A 306 11.59 -41.65 -12.25
C MET A 306 13.09 -41.51 -12.54
N SER A 307 13.45 -41.34 -13.79
CA SER A 307 14.82 -40.97 -14.19
C SER A 307 15.16 -39.55 -13.66
N ILE A 308 16.44 -39.26 -13.47
CA ILE A 308 16.95 -37.96 -13.01
C ILE A 308 16.51 -36.83 -13.95
N GLU A 309 16.51 -37.04 -15.24
CA GLU A 309 16.06 -36.08 -16.25
C GLU A 309 14.58 -35.73 -16.10
N LYS A 310 13.70 -36.73 -15.94
CA LYS A 310 12.26 -36.52 -15.71
C LYS A 310 11.96 -35.81 -14.39
N ARG A 311 12.78 -36.03 -13.35
CA ARG A 311 12.65 -35.29 -12.09
C ARG A 311 13.02 -33.82 -12.27
N HIS A 312 14.07 -33.51 -13.05
CA HIS A 312 14.44 -32.13 -13.35
C HIS A 312 13.38 -31.40 -14.17
N GLU A 313 12.80 -32.07 -15.18
CA GLU A 313 11.72 -31.52 -15.97
C GLU A 313 10.45 -31.23 -15.12
N LEU A 314 10.08 -32.19 -14.26
CA LEU A 314 8.95 -32.01 -13.32
C LEU A 314 9.25 -30.89 -12.33
N TRP A 315 10.45 -30.85 -11.75
CA TRP A 315 10.87 -29.83 -10.80
C TRP A 315 10.90 -28.42 -11.45
N ALA A 316 11.41 -28.31 -12.67
CA ALA A 316 11.39 -27.07 -13.44
C ALA A 316 9.96 -26.62 -13.77
N ALA A 317 9.07 -27.54 -14.18
CA ALA A 317 7.67 -27.24 -14.42
C ALA A 317 6.91 -26.83 -13.14
N MET A 318 7.28 -27.42 -12.00
CA MET A 318 6.63 -27.15 -10.69
C MET A 318 7.12 -25.89 -10.01
N ASN A 319 8.43 -25.63 -10.03
CA ASN A 319 9.04 -24.53 -9.26
C ASN A 319 9.16 -23.22 -10.02
N CYS A 320 9.27 -23.25 -11.35
CA CYS A 320 9.69 -22.05 -12.08
C CYS A 320 8.58 -21.14 -12.59
N SER A 321 7.28 -21.50 -12.58
CA SER A 321 6.27 -20.54 -13.04
C SER A 321 4.84 -20.81 -12.64
N ILE A 322 4.27 -22.00 -12.85
CA ILE A 322 2.81 -22.21 -12.79
C ILE A 322 2.29 -22.14 -11.35
N VAL A 323 2.95 -22.81 -10.39
CA VAL A 323 2.49 -22.85 -8.98
C VAL A 323 2.59 -21.47 -8.35
N PHE A 324 3.72 -20.77 -8.48
CA PHE A 324 3.88 -19.41 -7.99
C PHE A 324 2.90 -18.43 -8.64
N TYR A 325 2.66 -18.58 -9.94
CA TYR A 325 1.73 -17.74 -10.68
C TYR A 325 0.29 -17.96 -10.20
N LEU A 326 -0.14 -19.21 -10.04
CA LEU A 326 -1.45 -19.54 -9.48
C LEU A 326 -1.62 -19.05 -8.04
N GLN A 327 -0.60 -19.21 -7.19
CA GLN A 327 -0.62 -18.69 -5.81
C GLN A 327 -0.73 -17.17 -5.78
N GLY A 328 -0.09 -16.46 -6.69
CA GLY A 328 -0.26 -15.02 -6.87
C GLY A 328 -1.73 -14.66 -7.13
N PHE A 329 -2.40 -15.34 -8.04
CA PHE A 329 -3.82 -15.15 -8.31
C PHE A 329 -4.70 -15.49 -7.10
N GLU A 330 -4.42 -16.56 -6.35
CA GLU A 330 -5.15 -16.89 -5.13
C GLU A 330 -5.19 -15.70 -4.15
N ILE A 331 -4.00 -15.11 -3.92
CA ILE A 331 -3.87 -13.94 -3.05
C ILE A 331 -4.69 -12.77 -3.61
N TYR A 332 -4.49 -12.40 -4.86
CA TYR A 332 -5.13 -11.22 -5.47
C TYR A 332 -6.65 -11.37 -5.57
N LEU A 333 -7.15 -12.52 -6.01
CA LEU A 333 -8.59 -12.81 -6.09
C LEU A 333 -9.28 -12.73 -4.74
N SER A 334 -8.58 -13.07 -3.66
CA SER A 334 -9.12 -12.96 -2.30
C SER A 334 -9.55 -11.54 -1.92
N TYR A 335 -9.00 -10.50 -2.60
CA TYR A 335 -9.36 -9.10 -2.34
C TYR A 335 -10.68 -8.67 -2.97
N ILE A 336 -11.21 -9.43 -3.93
CA ILE A 336 -12.47 -9.14 -4.60
C ILE A 336 -13.65 -9.08 -3.64
N LYS A 337 -13.69 -9.95 -2.64
CA LYS A 337 -14.79 -10.03 -1.67
C LYS A 337 -14.85 -8.87 -0.68
N TYR A 338 -13.74 -8.15 -0.49
CA TYR A 338 -13.69 -7.09 0.51
C TYR A 338 -14.29 -5.78 0.00
N SER A 339 -15.06 -5.13 0.86
CA SER A 339 -15.56 -3.76 0.65
C SER A 339 -14.70 -2.73 1.37
N TYR A 340 -13.97 -3.17 2.40
CA TYR A 340 -13.16 -2.31 3.27
C TYR A 340 -11.74 -2.84 3.40
N ILE A 341 -10.77 -1.93 3.36
CA ILE A 341 -9.36 -2.21 3.66
C ILE A 341 -8.88 -1.24 4.73
N LEU A 342 -8.22 -1.76 5.75
CA LEU A 342 -7.47 -0.98 6.72
C LEU A 342 -5.99 -1.34 6.61
N LEU A 343 -5.17 -0.36 6.25
CA LEU A 343 -3.73 -0.49 6.17
C LEU A 343 -3.10 -0.04 7.49
N THR A 344 -2.32 -0.91 8.11
CA THR A 344 -1.54 -0.54 9.28
C THR A 344 -0.05 -0.61 8.95
N ARG A 345 0.72 0.33 9.45
CA ARG A 345 2.18 0.40 9.34
C ARG A 345 2.67 1.40 10.37
N GLU A 346 3.90 1.27 10.82
CA GLU A 346 4.54 2.21 11.74
C GLU A 346 4.49 3.67 11.24
N ALA A 347 4.70 4.62 12.16
CA ALA A 347 4.76 6.04 11.81
C ALA A 347 5.82 6.34 10.75
N GLY A 348 5.55 7.29 9.85
CA GLY A 348 6.52 7.75 8.84
C GLY A 348 6.89 6.77 7.73
N GLN A 349 6.28 5.60 7.65
CA GLN A 349 6.63 4.54 6.69
C GLN A 349 5.82 4.59 5.38
N GLY A 350 5.36 5.76 4.97
CA GLY A 350 4.82 6.01 3.62
C GLY A 350 3.35 5.63 3.39
N LYS A 351 2.50 5.44 4.43
CA LYS A 351 1.06 5.17 4.26
C LYS A 351 0.34 6.23 3.43
N THR A 352 0.54 7.51 3.77
CA THR A 352 -0.03 8.65 3.04
C THR A 352 0.44 8.67 1.58
N ASN A 353 1.74 8.43 1.34
CA ASN A 353 2.30 8.36 -0.02
C ASN A 353 1.62 7.28 -0.87
N LEU A 354 1.43 6.08 -0.29
CA LEU A 354 0.75 4.98 -0.96
C LEU A 354 -0.69 5.33 -1.32
N LEU A 355 -1.41 5.96 -0.39
CA LEU A 355 -2.82 6.32 -0.60
C LEU A 355 -2.96 7.44 -1.63
N CYS A 356 -2.07 8.45 -1.59
CA CYS A 356 -2.03 9.54 -2.56
C CYS A 356 -1.69 9.03 -3.97
N ASP A 357 -0.65 8.19 -4.09
CA ASP A 357 -0.28 7.62 -5.39
C ASP A 357 -1.39 6.74 -5.97
N PHE A 358 -2.01 5.92 -5.14
CA PHE A 358 -3.15 5.10 -5.56
C PHE A 358 -4.33 5.97 -6.04
N ALA A 359 -4.63 7.06 -5.32
CA ALA A 359 -5.68 8.00 -5.74
C ALA A 359 -5.35 8.66 -7.09
N GLU A 360 -4.14 9.23 -7.23
CA GLU A 360 -3.73 10.01 -8.39
C GLU A 360 -3.45 9.12 -9.61
N ASN A 361 -2.58 8.13 -9.43
CA ASN A 361 -2.01 7.38 -10.55
C ASN A 361 -2.85 6.17 -10.96
N VAL A 362 -3.72 5.66 -10.09
CA VAL A 362 -4.57 4.51 -10.39
C VAL A 362 -6.04 4.92 -10.52
N LEU A 363 -6.62 5.51 -9.50
CA LEU A 363 -8.08 5.72 -9.46
C LEU A 363 -8.53 6.89 -10.36
N ILE A 364 -7.95 8.08 -10.20
CA ILE A 364 -8.32 9.27 -10.99
C ILE A 364 -8.04 9.04 -12.47
N LYS A 365 -6.84 8.55 -12.83
CA LYS A 365 -6.48 8.27 -14.24
C LYS A 365 -7.41 7.27 -14.92
N LYS A 366 -8.00 6.35 -14.16
CA LYS A 366 -8.99 5.39 -14.67
C LYS A 366 -10.43 5.89 -14.59
N GLY A 367 -10.67 7.11 -14.13
CA GLY A 367 -11.99 7.75 -14.09
C GLY A 367 -12.92 7.21 -13.01
N TYR A 368 -12.40 6.82 -11.83
CA TYR A 368 -13.23 6.50 -10.67
C TYR A 368 -13.76 7.77 -10.00
N CYS A 369 -14.93 7.66 -9.35
CA CYS A 369 -15.33 8.63 -8.35
C CYS A 369 -14.55 8.36 -7.07
N VAL A 370 -13.64 9.26 -6.70
CA VAL A 370 -12.78 9.13 -5.53
C VAL A 370 -13.01 10.28 -4.57
N LEU A 371 -13.27 9.97 -3.30
CA LEU A 371 -13.33 10.93 -2.20
C LEU A 371 -12.16 10.65 -1.26
N TYR A 372 -11.24 11.59 -1.18
CA TYR A 372 -10.10 11.52 -0.27
C TYR A 372 -10.35 12.41 0.95
N TYR A 373 -10.24 11.83 2.13
CA TYR A 373 -10.38 12.51 3.42
C TYR A 373 -9.13 12.33 4.27
N ASN A 374 -8.78 13.37 5.03
CA ASN A 374 -7.87 13.24 6.15
C ASN A 374 -8.72 13.03 7.41
N ALA A 375 -8.46 11.97 8.18
CA ALA A 375 -9.26 11.65 9.37
C ALA A 375 -9.27 12.76 10.41
N ALA A 376 -8.23 13.58 10.49
CA ALA A 376 -8.15 14.77 11.35
C ALA A 376 -9.24 15.83 11.06
N GLU A 377 -9.85 15.80 9.88
CA GLU A 377 -10.87 16.77 9.47
C GLU A 377 -12.28 16.40 9.94
N PHE A 378 -12.49 15.16 10.36
CA PHE A 378 -13.82 14.74 10.81
C PHE A 378 -14.16 15.34 12.18
N VAL A 379 -15.09 16.28 12.17
CA VAL A 379 -15.70 16.83 13.36
C VAL A 379 -17.08 16.18 13.50
N GLY A 380 -17.20 15.16 14.36
CA GLY A 380 -18.43 14.37 14.52
C GLY A 380 -18.47 13.10 13.65
N ASP A 381 -19.66 12.74 13.15
CA ASP A 381 -19.88 11.49 12.43
C ASP A 381 -19.30 11.55 10.98
N PRO A 382 -18.35 10.69 10.62
CA PRO A 382 -17.82 10.62 9.26
C PRO A 382 -18.89 10.36 8.19
N TRP A 383 -19.99 9.73 8.55
CA TRP A 383 -21.13 9.50 7.66
C TRP A 383 -21.75 10.81 7.14
N ASP A 384 -21.85 11.82 8.00
CA ASP A 384 -22.43 13.10 7.60
C ASP A 384 -21.54 13.83 6.58
N TYR A 385 -20.22 13.67 6.69
CA TYR A 385 -19.28 14.17 5.68
C TYR A 385 -19.45 13.46 4.33
N LEU A 386 -19.55 12.14 4.33
CA LEU A 386 -19.77 11.37 3.12
C LEU A 386 -21.10 11.79 2.46
N MET A 387 -22.19 11.79 3.23
CA MET A 387 -23.50 12.14 2.69
C MET A 387 -23.57 13.57 2.16
N ARG A 388 -22.93 14.54 2.83
CA ARG A 388 -22.85 15.95 2.34
C ARG A 388 -22.14 16.04 0.99
N ASN A 389 -21.14 15.21 0.76
CA ASN A 389 -20.42 15.18 -0.51
C ASN A 389 -21.19 14.44 -1.61
N LEU A 390 -21.93 13.38 -1.25
CA LEU A 390 -22.80 12.69 -2.18
C LEU A 390 -24.08 13.47 -2.50
N THR A 391 -24.58 14.29 -1.56
CA THR A 391 -25.74 15.16 -1.81
C THR A 391 -25.26 16.44 -2.48
N LEU A 392 -25.44 16.52 -3.79
CA LEU A 392 -25.00 17.68 -4.60
C LEU A 392 -25.93 18.88 -4.41
N GLU A 393 -27.21 18.61 -4.35
CA GLU A 393 -28.30 19.59 -4.20
C GLU A 393 -29.35 19.02 -3.21
N GLU A 394 -30.11 19.88 -2.54
CA GLU A 394 -31.14 19.45 -1.58
C GLU A 394 -32.28 18.63 -2.21
N SER A 395 -32.43 18.75 -3.54
CA SER A 395 -33.40 17.99 -4.34
C SER A 395 -33.08 16.48 -4.41
N TYR A 396 -31.82 16.08 -4.21
CA TYR A 396 -31.41 14.69 -4.31
C TYR A 396 -31.69 13.90 -3.02
N THR A 397 -32.67 13.01 -3.05
CA THR A 397 -32.97 12.14 -1.88
C THR A 397 -31.93 11.05 -1.73
N LYS A 398 -31.70 10.56 -0.50
CA LYS A 398 -30.80 9.43 -0.23
C LYS A 398 -31.14 8.20 -1.08
N LYS A 399 -32.43 7.91 -1.28
CA LYS A 399 -32.89 6.78 -2.09
C LYS A 399 -32.47 6.91 -3.55
N TYR A 400 -32.58 8.11 -4.10
CA TYR A 400 -32.12 8.39 -5.46
C TYR A 400 -30.60 8.22 -5.59
N ILE A 401 -29.83 8.85 -4.67
CA ILE A 401 -28.39 8.78 -4.65
C ILE A 401 -27.93 7.30 -4.69
N PHE A 402 -28.48 6.47 -3.81
CA PHE A 402 -28.08 5.06 -3.74
C PHE A 402 -28.42 4.29 -5.02
N LYS A 403 -29.58 4.57 -5.60
CA LYS A 403 -29.99 3.93 -6.85
C LYS A 403 -29.16 4.38 -8.05
N ALA A 404 -28.83 5.66 -8.14
CA ALA A 404 -27.93 6.19 -9.18
C ALA A 404 -26.53 5.57 -9.09
N LEU A 405 -26.00 5.39 -7.88
CA LEU A 405 -24.72 4.75 -7.64
C LEU A 405 -24.73 3.27 -8.02
N GLU A 406 -25.80 2.55 -7.71
CA GLU A 406 -25.99 1.15 -8.09
C GLU A 406 -26.08 0.98 -9.62
N GLN A 407 -26.82 1.83 -10.29
CA GLN A 407 -26.92 1.82 -11.76
C GLN A 407 -25.59 2.14 -12.41
N ASN A 408 -24.82 3.10 -11.87
CA ASN A 408 -23.48 3.42 -12.36
C ASN A 408 -22.56 2.20 -12.27
N TYR A 409 -22.55 1.52 -11.13
CA TYR A 409 -21.75 0.30 -10.96
C TYR A 409 -22.14 -0.78 -11.99
N ASN A 410 -23.43 -1.03 -12.15
CA ASN A 410 -23.93 -2.05 -13.07
C ASN A 410 -23.55 -1.76 -14.54
N LYS A 411 -23.47 -0.47 -14.93
CA LYS A 411 -23.07 -0.05 -16.29
C LYS A 411 -21.56 0.01 -16.48
N GLN A 412 -20.85 0.67 -15.55
CA GLN A 412 -19.41 0.94 -15.67
C GLN A 412 -18.55 -0.06 -14.90
N GLU A 413 -19.19 -0.90 -14.08
CA GLU A 413 -18.51 -1.89 -13.22
C GLU A 413 -17.51 -1.27 -12.23
N LYS A 414 -17.55 0.07 -12.02
CA LYS A 414 -16.64 0.82 -11.15
C LYS A 414 -17.32 1.27 -9.87
N PRO A 415 -16.82 0.87 -8.68
CA PRO A 415 -17.33 1.35 -7.40
C PRO A 415 -16.95 2.81 -7.15
N ILE A 416 -17.62 3.42 -6.16
CA ILE A 416 -17.15 4.65 -5.57
C ILE A 416 -16.04 4.29 -4.56
N MET A 417 -14.95 5.03 -4.61
CA MET A 417 -13.81 4.85 -3.72
C MET A 417 -13.76 5.95 -2.68
N VAL A 418 -13.73 5.58 -1.40
CA VAL A 418 -13.51 6.50 -0.28
C VAL A 418 -12.16 6.15 0.34
N LEU A 419 -11.27 7.11 0.38
CA LEU A 419 -9.94 7.00 0.96
C LEU A 419 -9.88 7.85 2.23
N ILE A 420 -9.51 7.26 3.36
CA ILE A 420 -9.41 7.95 4.65
C ILE A 420 -8.01 7.77 5.20
N ASP A 421 -7.22 8.82 5.15
CA ASP A 421 -5.85 8.79 5.63
C ASP A 421 -5.75 9.16 7.11
N GLY A 422 -4.93 8.39 7.84
CA GLY A 422 -4.52 8.72 9.19
C GLY A 422 -5.61 8.68 10.24
N LEU A 423 -6.31 7.55 10.44
CA LEU A 423 -7.34 7.44 11.50
C LEU A 423 -6.83 7.88 12.88
N ASN A 424 -5.55 7.62 13.15
CA ASN A 424 -4.87 8.02 14.39
C ASN A 424 -4.69 9.54 14.55
N GLU A 425 -4.82 10.32 13.47
CA GLU A 425 -4.71 11.78 13.52
C GLU A 425 -6.00 12.47 14.03
N ASN A 426 -7.09 11.72 14.15
CA ASN A 426 -8.30 12.21 14.82
C ASN A 426 -8.15 12.06 16.33
N GLY A 427 -8.26 13.18 17.07
CA GLY A 427 -8.06 13.21 18.51
C GLY A 427 -9.25 12.72 19.35
N SER A 428 -10.40 12.38 18.76
CA SER A 428 -11.57 11.90 19.50
C SER A 428 -11.35 10.49 20.05
N GLU A 429 -11.53 10.30 21.34
CA GLU A 429 -11.44 8.97 21.99
C GLU A 429 -12.44 7.96 21.40
N ASN A 430 -13.61 8.45 20.97
CA ASN A 430 -14.67 7.61 20.38
C ASN A 430 -14.50 7.37 18.88
N PHE A 431 -13.44 7.85 18.26
CA PHE A 431 -13.33 7.83 16.80
C PHE A 431 -13.34 6.41 16.22
N GLY A 432 -12.77 5.44 16.91
CA GLY A 432 -12.86 4.03 16.52
C GLY A 432 -14.30 3.52 16.45
N THR A 433 -15.14 3.91 17.42
CA THR A 433 -16.57 3.58 17.42
C THR A 433 -17.31 4.28 16.28
N LEU A 434 -17.03 5.57 16.06
CA LEU A 434 -17.61 6.33 14.94
C LEU A 434 -17.23 5.72 13.59
N MET A 435 -16.00 5.24 13.44
CA MET A 435 -15.56 4.56 12.22
C MET A 435 -16.25 3.20 12.04
N ARG A 436 -16.44 2.41 13.10
CA ARG A 436 -17.23 1.19 13.04
C ARG A 436 -18.67 1.46 12.56
N ASP A 437 -19.33 2.46 13.17
CA ASP A 437 -20.69 2.86 12.83
C ASP A 437 -20.76 3.44 11.41
N PHE A 438 -19.73 4.17 10.97
CA PHE A 438 -19.58 4.65 9.61
C PHE A 438 -19.55 3.50 8.60
N LEU A 439 -18.71 2.49 8.83
CA LEU A 439 -18.62 1.32 7.95
C LEU A 439 -19.92 0.53 7.91
N GLN A 440 -20.62 0.41 9.06
CA GLN A 440 -21.94 -0.21 9.12
C GLN A 440 -22.97 0.55 8.26
N LYS A 441 -22.97 1.87 8.29
CA LYS A 441 -23.82 2.71 7.45
C LYS A 441 -23.43 2.64 5.96
N CYS A 442 -22.15 2.48 5.66
CA CYS A 442 -21.66 2.31 4.27
C CYS A 442 -22.23 1.08 3.57
N GLU A 443 -22.65 0.04 4.32
CA GLU A 443 -23.35 -1.12 3.75
C GLU A 443 -24.68 -0.75 3.06
N LEU A 444 -25.24 0.41 3.38
CA LEU A 444 -26.46 0.93 2.71
C LEU A 444 -26.19 1.47 1.29
N ILE A 445 -24.93 1.81 0.99
CA ILE A 445 -24.55 2.34 -0.32
C ILE A 445 -24.05 1.19 -1.20
N PRO A 446 -24.75 0.89 -2.30
CA PRO A 446 -24.35 -0.20 -3.18
C PRO A 446 -22.93 -0.01 -3.73
N LYS A 447 -22.10 -1.04 -3.59
CA LYS A 447 -20.76 -1.11 -4.20
C LYS A 447 -19.81 0.04 -3.84
N LEU A 448 -19.97 0.60 -2.64
CA LEU A 448 -19.00 1.52 -2.05
C LEU A 448 -17.79 0.74 -1.53
N LYS A 449 -16.60 1.25 -1.78
CA LYS A 449 -15.36 0.69 -1.22
C LYS A 449 -14.60 1.74 -0.42
N VAL A 450 -14.12 1.35 0.76
CA VAL A 450 -13.39 2.26 1.65
C VAL A 450 -12.00 1.70 1.92
N MET A 451 -10.99 2.54 1.75
CA MET A 451 -9.61 2.24 2.14
C MET A 451 -9.16 3.24 3.19
N MET A 452 -8.61 2.73 4.29
CA MET A 452 -8.24 3.51 5.46
C MET A 452 -6.80 3.23 5.85
N THR A 453 -6.14 4.19 6.51
CA THR A 453 -4.81 4.00 7.08
C THR A 453 -4.78 4.34 8.57
N THR A 454 -3.96 3.62 9.33
CA THR A 454 -3.67 3.93 10.73
C THR A 454 -2.24 3.53 11.10
N ARG A 455 -1.75 3.98 12.26
CA ARG A 455 -0.49 3.50 12.82
C ARG A 455 -0.70 2.11 13.44
N GLU A 456 0.29 1.24 13.25
CA GLU A 456 0.29 -0.13 13.80
C GLU A 456 0.17 -0.11 15.32
N GLU A 457 0.91 0.77 15.96
CA GLU A 457 1.02 0.88 17.42
C GLU A 457 -0.31 1.24 18.09
N LEU A 458 -1.18 1.97 17.37
CA LEU A 458 -2.46 2.45 17.89
C LEU A 458 -3.66 1.59 17.45
N PHE A 459 -3.41 0.58 16.61
CA PHE A 459 -4.49 -0.22 16.05
C PHE A 459 -5.24 -1.01 17.13
N GLU A 460 -4.52 -1.77 17.97
CA GLU A 460 -5.14 -2.62 18.99
C GLU A 460 -5.90 -1.79 20.04
N GLU A 461 -5.33 -0.68 20.47
CA GLU A 461 -5.90 0.16 21.52
C GLU A 461 -7.13 0.94 21.06
N ARG A 462 -7.05 1.59 19.87
CA ARG A 462 -8.05 2.57 19.44
C ARG A 462 -8.98 2.11 18.33
N PHE A 463 -8.57 1.14 17.52
CA PHE A 463 -9.26 0.77 16.28
C PHE A 463 -9.61 -0.71 16.14
N SER A 464 -9.27 -1.58 17.09
CA SER A 464 -9.60 -3.01 17.05
C SER A 464 -11.12 -3.26 16.95
N MET A 465 -11.92 -2.35 17.50
CA MET A 465 -13.40 -2.41 17.43
C MET A 465 -13.94 -2.32 15.99
N ILE A 466 -13.17 -1.82 15.03
CA ILE A 466 -13.55 -1.82 13.61
C ILE A 466 -13.75 -3.26 13.09
N GLN A 467 -13.15 -4.24 13.72
CA GLN A 467 -13.33 -5.66 13.37
C GLN A 467 -14.64 -6.28 13.93
N GLN A 468 -15.43 -5.55 14.71
CA GLN A 468 -16.58 -6.09 15.43
C GLN A 468 -17.95 -5.78 14.79
N GLY A 469 -17.99 -5.17 13.59
CA GLY A 469 -19.23 -4.85 12.86
C GLY A 469 -19.83 -6.04 12.11
N GLU A 470 -21.07 -5.92 11.64
CA GLU A 470 -21.72 -6.94 10.79
C GLU A 470 -21.00 -7.15 9.45
N TYR A 471 -20.19 -6.17 9.02
CA TYR A 471 -19.34 -6.20 7.84
C TYR A 471 -18.01 -6.96 8.05
N THR A 472 -17.81 -7.65 9.17
CA THR A 472 -16.54 -8.32 9.54
C THR A 472 -15.97 -9.22 8.43
N GLY A 473 -16.84 -9.91 7.68
CA GLY A 473 -16.42 -10.71 6.52
C GLY A 473 -15.99 -9.91 5.30
N LYS A 474 -16.24 -8.59 5.28
CA LYS A 474 -15.98 -7.68 4.16
C LYS A 474 -14.82 -6.70 4.40
N ILE A 475 -14.20 -6.74 5.57
CA ILE A 475 -13.03 -5.93 5.90
C ILE A 475 -11.75 -6.76 5.85
N LYS A 476 -10.69 -6.20 5.26
CA LYS A 476 -9.34 -6.76 5.29
C LYS A 476 -8.40 -5.80 6.00
N ILE A 477 -7.75 -6.30 7.06
CA ILE A 477 -6.65 -5.59 7.69
C ILE A 477 -5.35 -6.08 7.08
N ILE A 478 -4.49 -5.15 6.70
CA ILE A 478 -3.20 -5.42 6.08
C ILE A 478 -2.13 -4.77 6.94
N HIS A 479 -1.39 -5.59 7.66
CA HIS A 479 -0.19 -5.18 8.37
C HIS A 479 0.96 -5.10 7.36
N MET A 480 1.34 -3.88 7.01
CA MET A 480 2.33 -3.66 5.96
C MET A 480 3.74 -3.77 6.51
N ASP A 481 4.58 -4.52 5.82
CA ASP A 481 6.00 -4.60 6.14
C ASP A 481 6.71 -3.24 5.98
N ARG A 482 7.82 -3.06 6.71
CA ARG A 482 8.71 -1.91 6.48
C ARG A 482 9.28 -1.97 5.06
N PRO A 483 9.37 -0.84 4.35
CA PRO A 483 9.89 -0.82 2.98
C PRO A 483 11.29 -1.42 2.84
N GLY A 484 12.15 -1.23 3.82
CA GLY A 484 13.54 -1.69 3.81
C GLY A 484 13.77 -3.20 3.94
N LYS A 485 12.73 -4.01 4.09
CA LYS A 485 12.88 -5.48 4.07
C LYS A 485 13.19 -6.03 2.66
N ASN A 486 12.84 -5.31 1.61
CA ASN A 486 13.17 -5.66 0.23
C ASN A 486 14.29 -4.75 -0.26
N GLU A 487 15.48 -5.29 -0.52
CA GLU A 487 16.66 -4.53 -0.89
C GLU A 487 16.47 -3.71 -2.18
N LEU A 488 15.89 -4.28 -3.22
CA LEU A 488 15.63 -3.56 -4.47
C LEU A 488 14.67 -2.38 -4.28
N PHE A 489 13.71 -2.53 -3.38
CA PHE A 489 12.77 -1.47 -3.04
C PHE A 489 13.46 -0.38 -2.20
N ALA A 490 14.29 -0.79 -1.25
CA ALA A 490 15.09 0.10 -0.40
C ALA A 490 16.05 0.95 -1.23
N ASP A 491 16.75 0.35 -2.22
CA ASP A 491 17.64 1.06 -3.14
C ASP A 491 16.89 2.15 -3.93
N ARG A 492 15.74 1.81 -4.50
CA ARG A 492 14.94 2.77 -5.29
C ARG A 492 14.42 3.95 -4.45
N ILE A 493 13.99 3.69 -3.20
CA ILE A 493 13.59 4.76 -2.28
C ILE A 493 14.79 5.64 -1.94
N PHE A 494 15.93 5.03 -1.57
CA PHE A 494 17.15 5.76 -1.21
C PHE A 494 17.60 6.66 -2.36
N ASP A 495 17.73 6.12 -3.56
CA ASP A 495 18.12 6.86 -4.76
C ASP A 495 17.11 7.97 -5.10
N GLY A 496 15.82 7.71 -4.93
CA GLY A 496 14.77 8.72 -5.09
C GLY A 496 14.97 9.91 -4.18
N TYR A 497 15.23 9.69 -2.88
CA TYR A 497 15.55 10.77 -1.93
C TYR A 497 16.84 11.49 -2.28
N MET A 498 17.92 10.76 -2.60
CA MET A 498 19.21 11.38 -2.97
C MET A 498 19.07 12.27 -4.21
N ASN A 499 18.35 11.81 -5.22
CA ASN A 499 18.12 12.56 -6.46
C ASN A 499 17.23 13.78 -6.23
N HIS A 500 16.10 13.66 -5.51
CA HIS A 500 15.17 14.75 -5.26
C HIS A 500 15.82 15.89 -4.44
N PHE A 501 16.59 15.53 -3.40
CA PHE A 501 17.29 16.51 -2.56
C PHE A 501 18.70 16.88 -3.07
N HIS A 502 19.08 16.43 -4.27
CA HIS A 502 20.36 16.73 -4.92
C HIS A 502 21.60 16.38 -4.06
N ILE A 503 21.55 15.20 -3.42
CA ILE A 503 22.62 14.72 -2.54
C ILE A 503 23.49 13.72 -3.30
N THR A 504 24.81 13.92 -3.27
CA THR A 504 25.77 12.94 -3.80
C THR A 504 26.48 12.24 -2.66
N ILE A 505 26.34 10.92 -2.57
CA ILE A 505 27.02 10.08 -1.59
C ILE A 505 28.38 9.68 -2.17
N SER A 506 29.47 10.07 -1.51
CA SER A 506 30.84 9.75 -1.94
C SER A 506 31.28 8.37 -1.45
N ARG A 507 30.93 8.03 -0.21
CA ARG A 507 31.17 6.73 0.42
C ARG A 507 29.99 6.37 1.28
N ARG A 508 29.66 5.08 1.34
CA ARG A 508 28.61 4.59 2.25
C ARG A 508 29.05 3.28 2.90
N THR A 509 28.70 3.12 4.17
CA THR A 509 28.76 1.81 4.85
C THR A 509 27.40 1.12 4.70
N GLU A 510 27.42 -0.18 4.67
CA GLU A 510 26.20 -0.99 4.62
C GLU A 510 25.30 -0.73 5.84
N ARG A 511 25.88 -0.51 7.01
CA ARG A 511 25.14 -0.18 8.22
C ARG A 511 24.36 1.13 8.10
N ALA A 512 25.03 2.21 7.71
CA ALA A 512 24.39 3.51 7.56
C ALA A 512 23.29 3.47 6.50
N TYR A 513 23.54 2.79 5.39
CA TYR A 513 22.57 2.57 4.33
C TYR A 513 21.35 1.79 4.86
N LYS A 514 21.53 0.64 5.53
CA LYS A 514 20.41 -0.13 6.10
C LYS A 514 19.65 0.66 7.18
N THR A 515 20.33 1.45 7.99
CA THR A 515 19.68 2.29 9.00
C THR A 515 18.73 3.30 8.37
N LEU A 516 19.15 3.96 7.28
CA LEU A 516 18.31 4.93 6.56
C LEU A 516 17.17 4.26 5.80
N THR A 517 17.43 3.18 5.10
CA THR A 517 16.43 2.51 4.26
C THR A 517 15.36 1.77 5.06
N GLN A 518 15.69 1.31 6.27
CA GLN A 518 14.72 0.68 7.18
C GLN A 518 13.79 1.69 7.86
N ASP A 519 14.14 2.96 7.88
CA ASP A 519 13.35 4.04 8.47
C ASP A 519 13.25 5.21 7.48
N THR A 520 12.21 5.18 6.66
CA THR A 520 11.98 6.20 5.61
C THR A 520 11.84 7.60 6.15
N LEU A 521 11.42 7.73 7.42
CA LEU A 521 11.36 9.01 8.08
C LEU A 521 12.75 9.54 8.42
N LEU A 522 13.59 8.68 8.98
CA LEU A 522 14.98 9.02 9.26
C LEU A 522 15.72 9.38 7.96
N LEU A 523 15.43 8.65 6.88
CA LEU A 523 15.94 8.95 5.54
C LEU A 523 15.50 10.35 5.08
N ARG A 524 14.25 10.73 5.33
CA ARG A 524 13.74 12.07 5.02
C ARG A 524 14.47 13.14 5.83
N PHE A 525 14.59 12.99 7.15
CA PHE A 525 15.35 13.93 7.98
C PHE A 525 16.80 14.07 7.50
N PHE A 526 17.42 12.94 7.14
CA PHE A 526 18.75 12.94 6.57
C PHE A 526 18.80 13.76 5.26
N ALA A 527 17.89 13.46 4.35
CA ALA A 527 17.84 14.13 3.05
C ALA A 527 17.60 15.65 3.19
N GLU A 528 16.68 16.06 4.05
CA GLU A 528 16.44 17.48 4.33
C GLU A 528 17.67 18.17 4.94
N VAL A 529 18.38 17.52 5.89
CA VAL A 529 19.57 18.10 6.53
C VAL A 529 20.75 18.25 5.57
N TYR A 530 20.90 17.31 4.62
CA TYR A 530 22.03 17.28 3.69
C TYR A 530 21.67 17.73 2.27
N GLU A 531 20.52 18.38 2.08
CA GLU A 531 20.06 18.92 0.79
C GLU A 531 21.16 19.74 0.06
N GLU A 532 21.27 19.53 -1.26
CA GLU A 532 22.25 20.16 -2.16
C GLU A 532 23.75 19.87 -1.84
N ARG A 533 24.04 18.90 -0.98
CA ARG A 533 25.43 18.52 -0.67
C ARG A 533 26.00 17.63 -1.76
N LYS A 534 27.11 18.10 -2.39
CA LYS A 534 27.79 17.39 -3.50
C LYS A 534 28.71 16.26 -3.08
N SER A 535 28.99 16.10 -1.80
CA SER A 535 29.83 15.03 -1.28
C SER A 535 29.49 14.77 0.17
N VAL A 536 28.83 13.64 0.42
CA VAL A 536 28.47 13.19 1.77
C VAL A 536 29.09 11.82 1.99
N ASP A 537 29.89 11.69 3.04
CA ASP A 537 30.39 10.41 3.50
C ASP A 537 29.40 9.84 4.53
N LEU A 538 28.76 8.74 4.15
CA LEU A 538 27.71 8.09 4.93
C LEU A 538 28.30 6.88 5.66
N TYR A 539 28.96 7.14 6.82
CA TYR A 539 29.58 6.08 7.64
C TYR A 539 28.61 5.52 8.67
N ASP A 540 27.85 6.39 9.36
CA ASP A 540 26.82 6.00 10.31
C ASP A 540 25.76 7.10 10.48
N ILE A 541 24.57 6.70 10.96
CA ILE A 541 23.45 7.62 11.21
C ILE A 541 23.06 7.55 12.67
N TYR A 542 23.25 8.66 13.35
CA TYR A 542 22.87 8.83 14.75
C TYR A 542 21.70 9.80 14.85
N LYS A 543 20.61 9.35 15.42
CA LYS A 543 19.34 10.12 15.48
C LYS A 543 19.49 11.40 16.30
N TYR A 544 20.26 11.38 17.39
CA TYR A 544 20.42 12.55 18.23
C TYR A 544 21.08 13.73 17.48
N PRO A 545 22.27 13.62 16.88
CA PRO A 545 22.87 14.69 16.09
C PRO A 545 22.03 15.08 14.87
N LEU A 546 21.36 14.13 14.25
CA LEU A 546 20.51 14.40 13.08
C LEU A 546 19.33 15.30 13.45
N PHE A 547 18.63 15.02 14.55
CA PHE A 547 17.53 15.86 15.02
C PHE A 547 18.01 17.25 15.46
N THR A 548 19.21 17.34 16.06
CA THR A 548 19.84 18.62 16.38
C THR A 548 20.02 19.48 15.13
N LYS A 549 20.69 18.92 14.10
CA LYS A 549 20.91 19.61 12.82
C LYS A 549 19.61 19.94 12.10
N TYR A 550 18.61 19.08 12.21
CA TYR A 550 17.30 19.31 11.62
C TYR A 550 16.61 20.55 12.23
N ILE A 551 16.59 20.66 13.57
CA ILE A 551 16.04 21.85 14.25
C ILE A 551 16.84 23.12 13.88
N GLU A 552 18.16 23.03 13.85
CA GLU A 552 19.01 24.15 13.43
C GLU A 552 18.66 24.62 12.00
N LYS A 553 18.58 23.68 11.07
CA LYS A 553 18.19 23.97 9.68
C LYS A 553 16.80 24.59 9.60
N LYS A 554 15.81 24.03 10.25
CA LYS A 554 14.44 24.57 10.27
C LYS A 554 14.37 25.96 10.91
N SER A 555 15.14 26.20 11.96
CA SER A 555 15.27 27.55 12.56
C SER A 555 15.88 28.56 11.58
N GLU A 556 16.90 28.16 10.82
CA GLU A 556 17.52 29.00 9.80
C GLU A 556 16.58 29.28 8.61
N GLU A 557 15.84 28.28 8.16
CA GLU A 557 14.84 28.43 7.09
C GLU A 557 13.75 29.41 7.51
N TYR A 558 13.20 29.27 8.71
CA TYR A 558 12.20 30.20 9.24
C TYR A 558 12.74 31.63 9.35
N GLN A 559 13.96 31.80 9.84
CA GLN A 559 14.62 33.12 9.94
C GLN A 559 14.83 33.77 8.56
N LYS A 560 15.20 33.02 7.52
CA LYS A 560 15.37 33.56 6.16
C LYS A 560 14.05 34.09 5.59
N ILE A 561 12.93 33.44 5.89
CA ILE A 561 11.60 33.87 5.43
C ILE A 561 11.13 35.10 6.20
N ASN A 562 11.42 35.19 7.49
CA ASN A 562 10.97 36.25 8.40
C ASN A 562 12.16 37.08 8.89
N GLN A 563 12.71 37.93 8.03
CA GLN A 563 13.94 38.75 8.23
C GLN A 563 14.05 39.57 9.53
N LEU A 564 13.00 39.66 10.32
CA LEU A 564 12.92 40.49 11.53
C LEU A 564 12.96 39.66 12.85
N ASN A 565 12.94 38.33 12.79
CA ASN A 565 12.80 37.50 13.99
C ASN A 565 14.13 36.84 14.41
N PRO A 566 14.38 36.69 15.72
CA PRO A 566 15.55 36.00 16.24
C PRO A 566 15.60 34.53 15.79
N LYS A 567 16.81 34.01 15.57
CA LYS A 567 17.08 32.61 15.14
C LYS A 567 16.43 31.56 16.06
N ASP A 568 16.14 31.92 17.32
CA ASP A 568 15.70 30.98 18.35
C ASP A 568 14.18 30.86 18.53
N GLU A 569 13.36 31.53 17.69
CA GLU A 569 11.89 31.50 17.86
C GLU A 569 11.27 30.11 17.65
N VAL A 570 11.75 29.35 16.68
CA VAL A 570 11.29 27.95 16.47
C VAL A 570 11.62 27.12 17.68
N LYS A 571 12.85 27.25 18.24
CA LYS A 571 13.27 26.54 19.44
C LYS A 571 12.44 26.96 20.66
N ALA A 572 12.17 28.25 20.82
CA ALA A 572 11.32 28.76 21.92
C ALA A 572 9.88 28.21 21.84
N LEU A 573 9.34 28.05 20.63
CA LEU A 573 8.05 27.39 20.45
C LEU A 573 8.09 25.91 20.80
N LEU A 574 9.13 25.18 20.37
CA LEU A 574 9.33 23.77 20.72
C LEU A 574 9.45 23.60 22.24
N ASP A 575 10.17 24.49 22.93
CA ASP A 575 10.32 24.50 24.38
C ASP A 575 8.95 24.73 25.05
N LYS A 576 8.12 25.65 24.55
CA LYS A 576 6.76 25.88 25.07
C LYS A 576 5.85 24.68 24.87
N ILE A 577 5.95 24.00 23.73
CA ILE A 577 5.21 22.76 23.46
C ILE A 577 5.61 21.71 24.51
N ALA A 578 6.90 21.50 24.74
CA ALA A 578 7.40 20.54 25.72
C ALA A 578 6.96 20.88 27.16
N GLU A 579 6.99 22.18 27.52
CA GLU A 579 6.50 22.67 28.82
C GLU A 579 5.03 22.33 29.04
N TYR A 580 4.17 22.68 28.08
CA TYR A 580 2.74 22.36 28.16
C TYR A 580 2.47 20.86 28.31
N MET A 581 3.15 20.03 27.49
CA MET A 581 3.02 18.56 27.56
C MET A 581 3.36 18.02 28.94
N LEU A 582 4.44 18.51 29.53
CA LEU A 582 4.88 18.08 30.84
C LEU A 582 3.98 18.57 31.99
N ASP A 583 3.52 19.83 31.93
CA ASP A 583 2.68 20.43 32.97
C ASP A 583 1.27 19.80 33.02
N HIS A 584 0.71 19.46 31.85
CA HIS A 584 -0.60 18.83 31.72
C HIS A 584 -0.56 17.31 31.65
N LYS A 585 0.66 16.70 31.61
CA LYS A 585 0.87 15.26 31.42
C LYS A 585 0.16 14.70 30.18
N LYS A 586 0.05 15.54 29.13
CA LYS A 586 -0.60 15.23 27.87
C LYS A 586 0.41 15.32 26.75
N PHE A 587 0.79 14.17 26.19
CA PHE A 587 1.96 14.03 25.30
C PHE A 587 1.63 13.84 23.82
N ASP A 588 0.37 13.86 23.45
CA ASP A 588 -0.12 13.65 22.08
C ASP A 588 -0.40 14.95 21.33
N VAL A 589 -1.26 15.80 21.90
CA VAL A 589 -1.70 17.04 21.26
C VAL A 589 -1.89 18.20 22.26
N ILE A 590 -1.79 19.42 21.75
CA ILE A 590 -1.94 20.67 22.51
C ILE A 590 -3.01 21.52 21.84
N PRO A 591 -3.92 22.18 22.59
CA PRO A 591 -4.89 23.12 22.04
C PRO A 591 -4.18 24.32 21.37
N ILE A 592 -4.58 24.68 20.14
CA ILE A 592 -4.02 25.85 19.44
C ILE A 592 -4.32 27.17 20.18
N SER A 593 -5.32 27.18 21.05
CA SER A 593 -5.65 28.34 21.93
C SER A 593 -4.51 28.72 22.85
N GLU A 594 -3.65 27.78 23.27
CA GLU A 594 -2.53 28.01 24.17
C GLU A 594 -1.39 28.86 23.56
N PHE A 595 -1.41 29.06 22.25
CA PHE A 595 -0.40 29.82 21.53
C PHE A 595 -0.86 31.25 21.24
N ASP A 596 0.02 32.22 21.44
CA ASP A 596 -0.22 33.62 21.06
C ASP A 596 -0.18 33.80 19.52
N HIS A 597 -0.47 35.02 19.06
CA HIS A 597 -0.56 35.31 17.64
C HIS A 597 0.76 35.05 16.87
N ASN A 598 1.91 35.38 17.46
CA ASN A 598 3.22 35.17 16.83
C ASN A 598 3.58 33.68 16.80
N GLN A 599 3.31 32.96 17.90
CA GLN A 599 3.51 31.52 18.00
C GLN A 599 2.63 30.76 17.01
N LYS A 600 1.40 31.21 16.77
CA LYS A 600 0.51 30.61 15.76
C LYS A 600 1.07 30.72 14.34
N LYS A 601 1.76 31.81 13.99
CA LYS A 601 2.43 31.95 12.69
C LYS A 601 3.57 30.94 12.52
N ILE A 602 4.38 30.77 13.57
CA ILE A 602 5.45 29.77 13.56
C ILE A 602 4.86 28.37 13.46
N LEU A 603 3.76 28.14 14.20
CA LEU A 603 3.06 26.87 14.19
C LEU A 603 2.46 26.55 12.81
N GLU A 604 1.86 27.53 12.12
CA GLU A 604 1.37 27.37 10.75
C GLU A 604 2.52 26.98 9.81
N TRP A 605 3.67 27.65 9.92
CA TRP A 605 4.86 27.27 9.17
C TRP A 605 5.38 25.86 9.49
N MET A 606 5.36 25.44 10.77
CA MET A 606 5.71 24.06 11.17
C MET A 606 4.75 23.03 10.60
N LEU A 607 3.45 23.35 10.49
CA LEU A 607 2.44 22.49 9.87
C LEU A 607 2.69 22.35 8.36
N GLU A 608 2.99 23.44 7.67
CA GLU A 608 3.32 23.44 6.25
C GLU A 608 4.59 22.62 5.96
N ASN A 609 5.56 22.66 6.86
CA ASN A 609 6.83 21.92 6.74
C ASN A 609 6.79 20.52 7.36
N SER A 610 5.61 20.00 7.72
CA SER A 610 5.42 18.64 8.26
C SER A 610 6.20 18.32 9.55
N VAL A 611 6.63 19.34 10.30
CA VAL A 611 7.24 19.19 11.63
C VAL A 611 6.18 18.88 12.68
N ALA A 612 5.00 19.46 12.51
CA ALA A 612 3.83 19.24 13.33
C ALA A 612 2.61 18.84 12.50
N PHE A 613 1.59 18.28 13.11
CA PHE A 613 0.30 18.01 12.49
C PHE A 613 -0.83 18.70 13.24
N LYS A 614 -1.90 19.06 12.51
CA LYS A 614 -3.12 19.62 13.09
C LYS A 614 -4.14 18.51 13.29
N SER A 615 -4.78 18.53 14.44
CA SER A 615 -5.87 17.60 14.80
C SER A 615 -7.03 18.39 15.41
N SER A 616 -8.10 17.71 15.77
CA SER A 616 -9.23 18.29 16.51
C SER A 616 -9.63 17.35 17.63
N GLU A 617 -9.85 17.92 18.80
CA GLU A 617 -10.29 17.18 19.98
C GLU A 617 -11.67 17.70 20.40
N SER A 618 -12.59 16.78 20.68
CA SER A 618 -13.92 17.12 21.19
C SER A 618 -13.94 16.98 22.70
N VAL A 619 -14.06 18.11 23.39
CA VAL A 619 -14.16 18.17 24.87
C VAL A 619 -15.61 18.37 25.26
N ARG A 620 -16.09 17.53 26.17
CA ARG A 620 -17.44 17.64 26.71
C ARG A 620 -17.45 18.51 27.96
N GLU A 621 -18.03 19.69 27.85
CA GLU A 621 -18.28 20.56 29.00
C GLU A 621 -19.77 20.50 29.37
N GLY A 622 -20.12 19.70 30.36
CA GLY A 622 -21.50 19.48 30.78
C GLY A 622 -22.33 18.79 29.69
N PHE A 623 -23.31 19.48 29.10
CA PHE A 623 -24.16 19.01 28.02
C PHE A 623 -23.68 19.46 26.62
N LEU A 624 -22.68 20.35 26.57
CA LEU A 624 -22.11 20.84 25.29
C LEU A 624 -20.86 20.04 24.92
N VAL A 625 -20.70 19.81 23.63
CA VAL A 625 -19.48 19.26 23.08
C VAL A 625 -18.81 20.36 22.26
N GLU A 626 -17.69 20.86 22.77
CA GLU A 626 -16.87 21.84 22.05
C GLU A 626 -15.70 21.14 21.33
N THR A 627 -15.44 21.55 20.11
CA THR A 627 -14.36 21.02 19.33
C THR A 627 -13.23 22.03 19.28
N HIS A 628 -12.08 21.65 19.85
CA HIS A 628 -10.89 22.46 19.86
C HIS A 628 -9.89 21.97 18.80
N SER A 629 -9.34 22.90 18.03
CA SER A 629 -8.22 22.59 17.14
C SER A 629 -6.96 22.38 17.98
N THR A 630 -6.28 21.29 17.74
CA THR A 630 -5.06 20.87 18.44
C THR A 630 -3.90 20.70 17.49
N VAL A 631 -2.69 20.67 18.03
CA VAL A 631 -1.45 20.40 17.31
C VAL A 631 -0.59 19.40 18.06
N GLY A 632 0.08 18.52 17.34
CA GLY A 632 1.02 17.55 17.87
C GLY A 632 2.25 17.41 16.99
N PHE A 633 3.27 16.69 17.47
CA PHE A 633 4.43 16.35 16.67
C PHE A 633 4.12 15.23 15.68
N THR A 634 4.59 15.37 14.47
CA THR A 634 4.44 14.33 13.42
C THR A 634 5.08 13.00 13.84
N PHE A 635 6.07 13.04 14.75
CA PHE A 635 6.87 11.88 15.14
C PHE A 635 7.05 11.83 16.65
N ASP A 636 6.68 10.73 17.27
CA ASP A 636 6.82 10.52 18.72
C ASP A 636 8.29 10.58 19.15
N GLU A 637 9.20 10.00 18.40
CA GLU A 637 10.62 10.01 18.72
C GLU A 637 11.22 11.42 18.65
N PHE A 638 10.74 12.26 17.72
CA PHE A 638 11.14 13.66 17.67
C PHE A 638 10.53 14.47 18.82
N ARG A 639 9.28 14.21 19.20
CA ARG A 639 8.64 14.76 20.42
C ARG A 639 9.50 14.44 21.64
N ASP A 640 9.86 13.18 21.84
CA ASP A 640 10.62 12.73 23.00
C ASP A 640 12.03 13.38 23.04
N TYR A 641 12.64 13.57 21.87
CA TYR A 641 13.87 14.35 21.73
C TYR A 641 13.70 15.81 22.15
N VAL A 642 12.62 16.49 21.71
CA VAL A 642 12.33 17.88 22.08
C VAL A 642 12.08 18.01 23.58
N ILE A 643 11.26 17.13 24.15
CA ILE A 643 10.98 17.08 25.60
C ILE A 643 12.28 16.85 26.38
N THR A 644 13.16 15.94 25.92
CA THR A 644 14.45 15.69 26.58
C THR A 644 15.30 16.95 26.62
N ASN A 645 15.43 17.65 25.50
CA ASN A 645 16.22 18.88 25.45
C ASN A 645 15.66 19.96 26.39
N TYR A 646 14.33 20.10 26.45
CA TYR A 646 13.67 21.01 27.38
C TYR A 646 13.98 20.63 28.84
N VAL A 647 13.86 19.35 29.20
CA VAL A 647 14.16 18.84 30.56
C VAL A 647 15.62 19.10 30.93
N LEU A 648 16.55 18.81 30.04
CA LEU A 648 17.98 19.04 30.26
C LEU A 648 18.30 20.53 30.45
N ALA A 649 17.62 21.42 29.73
CA ALA A 649 17.80 22.85 29.85
C ALA A 649 17.18 23.44 31.13
N LYS A 650 15.98 22.99 31.54
CA LYS A 650 15.21 23.59 32.65
C LYS A 650 15.39 22.88 34.00
N LYS A 651 15.70 21.55 33.95
CA LYS A 651 15.94 20.74 35.16
C LYS A 651 17.43 20.32 35.27
N GLY A 652 18.32 21.23 34.90
CA GLY A 652 19.76 20.96 34.76
C GLY A 652 20.53 20.76 36.09
N THR A 653 19.88 20.54 37.21
CA THR A 653 20.51 20.14 38.47
C THR A 653 20.23 18.68 38.81
N GLU A 654 21.18 17.98 39.46
CA GLU A 654 21.02 16.57 39.83
C GLU A 654 19.67 16.30 40.54
N LYS A 655 19.33 17.14 41.50
CA LYS A 655 18.09 17.00 42.31
C LYS A 655 16.84 17.08 41.42
N LEU A 656 16.70 18.14 40.61
CA LEU A 656 15.51 18.37 39.77
C LEU A 656 15.39 17.32 38.67
N PHE A 657 16.54 16.88 38.11
CA PHE A 657 16.53 15.85 37.10
C PHE A 657 16.07 14.50 37.66
N LEU A 658 16.61 14.08 38.82
CA LEU A 658 16.21 12.84 39.49
C LEU A 658 14.74 12.86 39.97
N GLU A 659 14.26 14.01 40.50
CA GLU A 659 12.84 14.17 40.84
C GLU A 659 11.94 13.93 39.63
N PHE A 660 12.25 14.57 38.50
CA PHE A 660 11.51 14.36 37.25
C PHE A 660 11.62 12.91 36.76
N TRP A 661 12.84 12.34 36.74
CA TRP A 661 13.08 10.98 36.30
C TRP A 661 12.26 9.96 37.09
N ASN A 662 12.30 10.06 38.41
CA ASN A 662 11.57 9.15 39.30
C ASN A 662 10.04 9.32 39.16
N GLN A 663 9.57 10.53 38.95
CA GLN A 663 8.14 10.80 38.70
C GLN A 663 7.72 10.16 37.36
N MET A 664 8.48 10.35 36.29
CA MET A 664 8.21 9.80 34.97
C MET A 664 8.16 8.26 34.98
N VAL A 665 9.05 7.63 35.78
CA VAL A 665 9.11 6.17 35.93
C VAL A 665 7.94 5.67 36.78
N SER A 666 7.65 6.32 37.93
CA SER A 666 6.61 5.89 38.86
C SER A 666 5.18 6.06 38.31
N GLU A 667 4.95 7.08 37.50
CA GLU A 667 3.68 7.35 36.85
C GLU A 667 3.57 6.75 35.43
N ASP A 668 4.59 6.04 34.98
CA ASP A 668 4.68 5.35 33.69
C ASP A 668 4.31 6.22 32.46
N TYR A 669 4.95 7.39 32.34
CA TYR A 669 4.69 8.30 31.23
C TYR A 669 4.96 7.64 29.89
N ILE A 670 4.10 7.87 28.91
CA ILE A 670 4.25 7.34 27.52
C ILE A 670 5.59 7.75 26.88
N ILE A 671 6.15 8.89 27.29
CA ILE A 671 7.44 9.42 26.81
C ILE A 671 8.65 8.79 27.51
N ARG A 672 8.45 7.95 28.53
CA ARG A 672 9.52 7.42 29.40
C ARG A 672 10.70 6.84 28.62
N GLU A 673 10.41 5.90 27.74
CA GLU A 673 11.45 5.21 26.99
C GLU A 673 12.24 6.15 26.07
N GLY A 674 11.56 7.09 25.41
CA GLY A 674 12.21 8.04 24.51
C GLY A 674 13.06 9.06 25.24
N VAL A 675 12.56 9.63 26.34
CA VAL A 675 13.31 10.58 27.18
C VAL A 675 14.52 9.91 27.79
N GLN A 676 14.38 8.70 28.33
CA GLN A 676 15.51 7.92 28.86
C GLN A 676 16.57 7.67 27.79
N LYS A 677 16.17 7.27 26.60
CA LYS A 677 17.05 7.07 25.46
C LYS A 677 17.85 8.33 25.12
N PHE A 678 17.16 9.44 24.86
CA PHE A 678 17.85 10.68 24.45
C PHE A 678 18.69 11.30 25.56
N ALA A 679 18.27 11.21 26.83
CA ALA A 679 19.10 11.64 27.95
C ALA A 679 20.39 10.82 28.05
N PHE A 680 20.31 9.50 27.85
CA PHE A 680 21.48 8.63 27.81
C PHE A 680 22.40 8.96 26.63
N LEU A 681 21.87 9.12 25.42
CA LEU A 681 22.67 9.49 24.23
C LEU A 681 23.38 10.84 24.43
N PHE A 682 22.65 11.84 24.94
CA PHE A 682 23.23 13.14 25.26
C PHE A 682 24.33 13.05 26.30
N SER A 683 24.13 12.27 27.39
CA SER A 683 25.11 12.10 28.45
C SER A 683 26.42 11.48 27.97
N LYS A 684 26.36 10.61 26.95
CA LYS A 684 27.52 10.03 26.30
C LYS A 684 28.19 11.01 25.34
N SER A 685 27.40 11.79 24.57
CA SER A 685 27.94 12.75 23.60
C SER A 685 28.57 13.99 24.22
N VAL A 686 28.16 14.36 25.44
CA VAL A 686 28.66 15.55 26.17
C VAL A 686 29.04 15.19 27.58
N PRO A 687 30.15 14.41 27.79
CA PRO A 687 30.55 13.94 29.12
C PRO A 687 30.84 15.06 30.14
N SER A 688 31.27 16.23 29.64
CA SER A 688 31.65 17.39 30.46
C SER A 688 30.48 17.96 31.30
N ILE A 689 29.21 17.64 30.97
CA ILE A 689 28.02 18.11 31.72
C ILE A 689 27.83 17.29 33.00
N GLY A 690 28.45 16.10 33.14
CA GLY A 690 28.30 15.27 34.31
C GLY A 690 26.95 14.58 34.48
N LEU A 691 26.16 14.48 33.39
CA LEU A 691 24.85 13.82 33.41
C LEU A 691 24.97 12.29 33.53
N LEU A 692 25.95 11.68 32.90
CA LEU A 692 26.11 10.22 32.92
C LEU A 692 26.23 9.65 34.36
N PRO A 693 27.05 10.22 35.27
CA PRO A 693 27.10 9.77 36.66
C PRO A 693 25.75 9.87 37.41
N ILE A 694 24.89 10.79 37.01
CA ILE A 694 23.55 10.96 37.61
C ILE A 694 22.64 9.80 37.10
N ILE A 695 22.64 9.52 35.81
CA ILE A 695 21.86 8.43 35.21
C ILE A 695 22.33 7.07 35.75
N GLN A 696 23.64 6.90 36.00
CA GLN A 696 24.20 5.68 36.56
C GLN A 696 23.71 5.34 37.99
N LYS A 697 23.17 6.33 38.70
CA LYS A 697 22.59 6.12 40.05
C LYS A 697 21.14 5.60 39.97
N THR A 698 20.51 5.58 38.81
CA THR A 698 19.14 5.08 38.67
C THR A 698 19.10 3.55 38.64
N GLU A 699 18.02 2.97 39.19
CA GLU A 699 17.86 1.51 39.26
C GLU A 699 17.77 0.85 37.86
N GLU A 700 17.38 1.59 36.85
CA GLU A 700 17.18 1.08 35.47
C GLU A 700 18.43 1.23 34.58
N TYR A 701 19.54 1.77 35.09
CA TYR A 701 20.71 2.11 34.28
C TYR A 701 21.24 0.96 33.44
N GLU A 702 21.38 -0.24 34.04
CA GLU A 702 21.91 -1.40 33.29
C GLU A 702 21.04 -1.75 32.10
N LYS A 703 19.73 -1.78 32.29
CA LYS A 703 18.76 -2.03 31.19
C LYS A 703 18.82 -0.92 30.14
N LEU A 704 18.90 0.32 30.58
CA LEU A 704 18.99 1.50 29.72
C LEU A 704 20.25 1.50 28.88
N TYR A 705 21.40 1.15 29.50
CA TYR A 705 22.70 1.00 28.85
C TYR A 705 22.62 -0.02 27.70
N TRP A 706 22.25 -1.25 28.02
CA TRP A 706 22.19 -2.31 27.00
C TRP A 706 21.13 -2.09 25.90
N LYS A 707 20.11 -1.29 26.18
CA LYS A 707 19.11 -0.94 25.17
C LYS A 707 19.65 0.12 24.19
N ASN A 708 20.48 1.08 24.65
CA ASN A 708 20.78 2.30 23.90
C ASN A 708 22.24 2.52 23.52
N ILE A 709 23.20 1.77 24.10
CA ILE A 709 24.64 1.95 23.81
C ILE A 709 24.98 1.79 22.33
N TRP A 710 24.21 1.00 21.62
CA TRP A 710 24.36 0.74 20.19
C TRP A 710 23.98 1.94 19.30
N SER A 711 23.30 2.92 19.86
CA SER A 711 22.89 4.17 19.22
C SER A 711 23.83 5.35 19.57
N VAL A 712 24.88 5.11 20.32
CA VAL A 712 25.92 6.09 20.65
C VAL A 712 26.92 6.18 19.50
N GLU A 713 27.29 7.42 19.12
CA GLU A 713 28.30 7.65 18.07
C GLU A 713 29.65 7.01 18.45
N ASP A 714 30.34 6.43 17.45
CA ASP A 714 31.56 5.68 17.65
C ASP A 714 32.65 6.47 18.38
N GLN A 715 32.72 7.78 18.10
CA GLN A 715 33.67 8.69 18.76
C GLN A 715 33.47 8.83 20.28
N TYR A 716 32.27 8.49 20.79
CA TYR A 716 31.93 8.56 22.23
C TYR A 716 31.93 7.19 22.91
N ILE A 717 32.25 6.11 22.19
CA ILE A 717 32.46 4.80 22.78
C ILE A 717 33.84 4.75 23.47
N THR A 718 33.82 4.49 24.75
CA THR A 718 35.05 4.46 25.57
C THR A 718 35.70 3.07 25.60
N ASP A 719 36.95 2.99 26.09
CA ASP A 719 37.61 1.70 26.26
C ASP A 719 36.94 0.87 27.37
N GLU A 720 36.32 1.56 28.35
CA GLU A 720 35.49 0.91 29.38
C GLU A 720 34.28 0.23 28.79
N ASP A 721 33.62 0.87 27.81
CA ASP A 721 32.46 0.26 27.10
C ASP A 721 32.92 -1.02 26.37
N ILE A 722 34.05 -0.98 25.67
CA ILE A 722 34.61 -2.12 24.94
C ILE A 722 34.94 -3.27 25.90
N GLN A 723 35.54 -2.95 27.06
CA GLN A 723 35.85 -3.94 28.08
C GLN A 723 34.59 -4.54 28.71
N LEU A 724 33.58 -3.70 28.99
CA LEU A 724 32.29 -4.14 29.54
C LEU A 724 31.55 -5.09 28.54
N TRP A 725 31.61 -4.82 27.26
CA TRP A 725 31.00 -5.68 26.22
C TRP A 725 31.69 -7.05 26.20
N ARG A 726 33.04 -7.08 26.27
CA ARG A 726 33.82 -8.32 26.35
C ARG A 726 33.46 -9.13 27.60
N GLU A 727 33.44 -8.50 28.76
CA GLU A 727 33.07 -9.15 30.02
C GLU A 727 31.65 -9.70 30.00
N HIS A 728 30.70 -8.95 29.41
CA HIS A 728 29.35 -9.41 29.26
C HIS A 728 29.25 -10.67 28.38
N VAL A 729 29.96 -10.68 27.23
CA VAL A 729 30.00 -11.86 26.35
C VAL A 729 30.62 -13.04 27.05
N LEU A 730 31.76 -12.85 27.71
CA LEU A 730 32.42 -13.91 28.43
C LEU A 730 31.60 -14.50 29.57
N LYS A 731 30.82 -13.66 30.27
CA LYS A 731 29.95 -14.08 31.40
C LYS A 731 28.69 -14.82 30.93
N HIS A 732 28.07 -14.39 29.82
CA HIS A 732 26.75 -14.82 29.41
C HIS A 732 26.73 -15.80 28.21
N GLY A 733 27.88 -16.02 27.54
CA GLY A 733 28.03 -16.97 26.45
C GLY A 733 26.94 -16.84 25.38
N THR A 734 26.29 -17.93 25.06
CA THR A 734 25.26 -17.99 23.99
C THR A 734 24.11 -16.98 24.16
N SER A 735 23.73 -16.62 25.40
CA SER A 735 22.66 -15.63 25.63
C SER A 735 23.09 -14.19 25.28
N SER A 736 24.36 -13.94 25.03
CA SER A 736 24.92 -12.63 24.64
C SER A 736 25.04 -12.42 23.12
N MET A 737 24.51 -13.31 22.28
CA MET A 737 24.65 -13.25 20.80
C MET A 737 24.20 -11.93 20.18
N ARG A 738 23.28 -11.19 20.83
CA ARG A 738 22.91 -9.84 20.40
C ARG A 738 24.09 -8.86 20.51
N VAL A 739 24.85 -8.94 21.59
CA VAL A 739 26.08 -8.12 21.79
C VAL A 739 27.12 -8.49 20.74
N VAL A 740 27.33 -9.79 20.51
CA VAL A 740 28.25 -10.27 19.45
C VAL A 740 27.85 -9.71 18.08
N SER A 741 26.57 -9.71 17.73
CA SER A 741 26.11 -9.12 16.47
C SER A 741 26.48 -7.63 16.34
N TYR A 742 26.38 -6.86 17.41
CA TYR A 742 26.81 -5.47 17.42
C TYR A 742 28.32 -5.28 17.33
N LEU A 743 29.11 -6.13 17.97
CA LEU A 743 30.54 -6.12 17.83
C LEU A 743 30.99 -6.37 16.38
N VAL A 744 30.35 -7.32 15.72
CA VAL A 744 30.57 -7.61 14.29
C VAL A 744 30.21 -6.41 13.42
N TRP A 745 29.12 -5.73 13.72
CA TRP A 745 28.75 -4.50 13.00
C TRP A 745 29.76 -3.37 13.19
N ARG A 746 30.30 -3.21 14.39
CA ARG A 746 31.34 -2.21 14.68
C ARG A 746 32.66 -2.51 13.95
N TYR A 747 32.99 -3.77 13.79
CA TYR A 747 34.16 -4.19 13.02
C TYR A 747 34.13 -3.70 11.57
N ASP A 748 32.95 -3.62 10.96
CA ASP A 748 32.77 -3.20 9.56
C ASP A 748 32.98 -1.71 9.32
N CYS A 749 33.22 -0.94 10.37
CA CYS A 749 33.48 0.48 10.25
C CYS A 749 34.98 0.73 10.15
N ASP A 750 35.50 1.06 8.96
CA ASP A 750 36.93 1.33 8.70
C ASP A 750 37.60 2.32 9.69
N TYR A 751 36.78 3.22 10.24
CA TYR A 751 37.26 4.21 11.22
C TYR A 751 37.14 3.75 12.69
N PHE A 752 36.45 2.64 12.98
CA PHE A 752 36.27 2.12 14.33
C PHE A 752 37.27 1.00 14.61
N THR A 753 38.49 1.33 14.95
CA THR A 753 39.58 0.38 15.09
C THR A 753 39.60 -0.42 16.41
N LYS A 754 38.73 -0.06 17.39
CA LYS A 754 38.71 -0.68 18.74
C LYS A 754 38.18 -2.11 18.72
N VAL A 755 37.31 -2.47 17.79
CA VAL A 755 36.84 -3.84 17.56
C VAL A 755 37.43 -4.32 16.24
N ASN A 756 38.42 -5.20 16.34
CA ASN A 756 39.09 -5.79 15.19
C ASN A 756 39.07 -7.32 15.28
N ILE A 757 39.59 -8.00 14.26
CA ILE A 757 39.63 -9.45 14.20
C ILE A 757 40.29 -10.07 15.43
N ARG A 758 41.38 -9.47 15.91
CA ARG A 758 42.10 -9.98 17.10
C ARG A 758 41.28 -9.86 18.39
N TYR A 759 40.50 -8.78 18.54
CA TYR A 759 39.58 -8.61 19.67
C TYR A 759 38.47 -9.68 19.63
N LEU A 760 37.84 -9.92 18.46
CA LEU A 760 36.80 -10.92 18.31
C LEU A 760 37.31 -12.35 18.49
N MET A 761 38.43 -12.66 17.90
CA MET A 761 39.08 -13.98 18.08
C MET A 761 39.56 -14.20 19.51
N GLY A 762 39.98 -13.14 20.21
CA GLY A 762 40.33 -13.22 21.63
C GLY A 762 39.15 -13.64 22.52
N ILE A 763 37.92 -13.17 22.23
CA ILE A 763 36.71 -13.63 22.92
C ILE A 763 36.45 -15.12 22.60
N LEU A 764 36.60 -15.49 21.34
CA LEU A 764 36.39 -16.87 20.89
C LEU A 764 37.38 -17.86 21.56
N ASP A 765 38.64 -17.48 21.65
CA ASP A 765 39.72 -18.29 22.30
C ASP A 765 39.38 -18.56 23.78
N GLU A 766 38.87 -17.56 24.52
CA GLU A 766 38.48 -17.71 25.93
C GLU A 766 37.27 -18.61 26.16
N LEU A 767 36.34 -18.65 25.20
CA LEU A 767 35.11 -19.47 25.25
C LEU A 767 35.20 -20.73 24.40
N SER A 768 36.37 -21.16 24.00
CA SER A 768 36.62 -22.31 23.12
C SER A 768 36.08 -23.64 23.64
N ASN A 769 35.84 -23.76 24.97
CA ASN A 769 35.27 -24.96 25.59
C ASN A 769 33.71 -25.05 25.47
N ASP A 770 33.04 -23.98 25.12
CA ASP A 770 31.57 -23.96 24.86
C ASP A 770 31.30 -24.12 23.35
N SER A 771 31.12 -25.36 22.92
CA SER A 771 30.93 -25.67 21.50
C SER A 771 29.71 -24.97 20.89
N THR A 772 28.63 -24.77 21.66
CA THR A 772 27.40 -24.11 21.20
C THR A 772 27.61 -22.62 21.01
N PHE A 773 28.30 -21.99 21.96
CA PHE A 773 28.67 -20.58 21.83
C PHE A 773 29.63 -20.39 20.65
N TYR A 774 30.63 -21.23 20.57
CA TYR A 774 31.67 -21.15 19.54
C TYR A 774 31.05 -21.21 18.13
N GLU A 775 30.18 -22.19 17.86
CA GLU A 775 29.49 -22.32 16.60
C GLU A 775 28.58 -21.12 16.31
N SER A 776 27.81 -20.68 17.30
CA SER A 776 26.93 -19.53 17.17
C SER A 776 27.69 -18.23 16.93
N PHE A 777 28.83 -18.04 17.59
CA PHE A 777 29.69 -16.88 17.41
C PHE A 777 30.29 -16.84 16.00
N LEU A 778 30.85 -17.97 15.53
CA LEU A 778 31.39 -18.07 14.18
C LEU A 778 30.33 -17.80 13.13
N LYS A 779 29.13 -18.35 13.29
CA LYS A 779 28.00 -18.06 12.42
C LYS A 779 27.66 -16.57 12.36
N LYS A 780 27.79 -15.83 13.43
CA LYS A 780 27.55 -14.38 13.46
C LYS A 780 28.71 -13.56 12.92
N CYS A 781 29.94 -13.94 13.23
CA CYS A 781 31.13 -13.20 12.82
C CYS A 781 31.48 -13.42 11.34
N PHE A 782 31.36 -14.62 10.85
CA PHE A 782 31.84 -14.99 9.50
C PHE A 782 30.72 -15.18 8.50
N GLY A 783 29.50 -14.85 8.89
CA GLY A 783 28.40 -14.77 7.97
C GLY A 783 28.16 -16.06 7.21
N CYS A 784 27.88 -17.13 7.97
CA CYS A 784 27.33 -18.30 7.32
C CYS A 784 25.97 -18.00 6.78
N VAL A 785 25.83 -18.26 5.53
CA VAL A 785 24.52 -18.56 4.98
C VAL A 785 24.09 -19.87 5.64
N GLN A 786 23.07 -19.80 6.52
CA GLN A 786 22.47 -21.01 7.06
C GLN A 786 21.56 -21.60 5.99
N TYR A 787 21.76 -22.88 5.74
CA TYR A 787 20.92 -23.64 4.84
C TYR A 787 20.05 -24.60 5.65
N ASP A 788 18.82 -24.78 5.20
CA ASP A 788 18.01 -25.90 5.66
C ASP A 788 18.54 -27.23 5.12
N LYS A 789 17.94 -28.34 5.56
CA LYS A 789 18.30 -29.68 5.11
C LYS A 789 18.14 -29.90 3.58
N TYR A 790 17.50 -28.99 2.87
CA TYR A 790 17.28 -29.04 1.42
C TYR A 790 18.22 -28.11 0.64
N GLY A 791 19.07 -27.34 1.34
CA GLY A 791 19.98 -26.38 0.70
C GLY A 791 19.40 -25.00 0.46
N SER A 792 18.21 -24.69 1.02
CA SER A 792 17.63 -23.35 0.94
C SER A 792 18.24 -22.44 1.99
N VAL A 793 18.49 -21.19 1.62
CA VAL A 793 19.06 -20.17 2.53
C VAL A 793 18.04 -19.81 3.63
N ILE A 794 18.42 -20.03 4.88
CA ILE A 794 17.61 -19.64 6.05
C ILE A 794 18.07 -18.29 6.60
N ASP A 795 19.37 -17.99 6.58
CA ASP A 795 19.92 -16.75 7.13
C ASP A 795 21.12 -16.28 6.32
N TYR A 796 21.14 -14.97 5.99
CA TYR A 796 22.27 -14.30 5.38
C TYR A 796 23.07 -13.57 6.47
N GLY A 797 24.08 -14.22 6.99
CA GLY A 797 25.02 -13.55 7.88
C GLY A 797 25.95 -12.60 7.09
N LYS A 798 26.65 -11.75 7.81
CA LYS A 798 27.69 -10.88 7.23
C LYS A 798 28.96 -11.68 6.97
N VAL A 799 29.51 -11.54 5.78
CA VAL A 799 30.76 -12.20 5.42
C VAL A 799 31.94 -11.33 5.87
N PHE A 800 32.78 -11.86 6.80
CA PHE A 800 34.06 -11.24 7.07
C PHE A 800 34.96 -11.34 5.84
N PRO A 801 35.86 -10.36 5.59
CA PRO A 801 36.87 -10.52 4.57
C PRO A 801 37.69 -11.79 4.83
N VAL A 802 37.73 -12.69 3.84
CA VAL A 802 38.47 -13.96 3.97
C VAL A 802 39.95 -13.71 4.28
N ASP A 803 40.48 -12.60 3.79
CA ASP A 803 41.88 -12.21 4.00
C ASP A 803 42.21 -11.98 5.49
N ASP A 804 41.36 -11.30 6.26
CA ASP A 804 41.58 -11.06 7.68
C ASP A 804 41.58 -12.37 8.48
N MET A 805 40.66 -13.27 8.12
CA MET A 805 40.58 -14.62 8.72
C MET A 805 41.79 -15.44 8.34
N LYS A 806 42.26 -15.37 7.10
CA LYS A 806 43.44 -16.07 6.58
C LYS A 806 44.71 -15.69 7.36
N GLU A 807 44.94 -14.38 7.54
CA GLU A 807 46.10 -13.90 8.32
C GLU A 807 46.06 -14.45 9.73
N TYR A 808 44.93 -14.37 10.42
CA TYR A 808 44.78 -14.89 11.78
C TYR A 808 45.01 -16.40 11.85
N ILE A 809 44.47 -17.18 10.94
CA ILE A 809 44.66 -18.64 10.89
C ILE A 809 46.13 -18.98 10.65
N TYR A 810 46.80 -18.32 9.71
CA TYR A 810 48.23 -18.56 9.44
C TYR A 810 49.14 -18.21 10.62
N GLU A 811 48.85 -17.11 11.31
CA GLU A 811 49.59 -16.76 12.54
C GLU A 811 49.47 -17.87 13.58
N LYS A 812 48.28 -18.37 13.84
CA LYS A 812 48.04 -19.44 14.82
C LYS A 812 48.59 -20.79 14.36
N LEU A 813 48.51 -21.13 13.12
CA LEU A 813 49.12 -22.35 12.55
C LEU A 813 50.64 -22.31 12.68
N ASN A 814 51.27 -21.17 12.48
CA ASN A 814 52.69 -21.00 12.64
C ASN A 814 53.14 -21.13 14.11
N ASN A 815 52.28 -20.74 15.06
CA ASN A 815 52.52 -20.84 16.50
C ASN A 815 52.12 -22.21 17.09
N GLY A 816 51.70 -23.19 16.30
CA GLY A 816 51.34 -24.54 16.73
C GLY A 816 50.00 -24.67 17.48
N LYS A 817 49.14 -23.65 17.46
CA LYS A 817 47.82 -23.62 18.15
C LYS A 817 46.68 -24.23 17.33
N VAL A 818 46.95 -25.40 16.76
CA VAL A 818 46.03 -26.05 15.79
C VAL A 818 44.73 -26.51 16.45
N LYS A 819 44.76 -26.98 17.69
CA LYS A 819 43.53 -27.42 18.40
C LYS A 819 42.51 -26.29 18.59
N GLU A 820 43.01 -25.08 18.87
CA GLU A 820 42.18 -23.88 19.04
C GLU A 820 41.50 -23.45 17.75
N LEU A 821 42.09 -23.80 16.59
CA LEU A 821 41.59 -23.41 15.27
C LEU A 821 40.68 -24.44 14.59
N LYS A 822 40.60 -25.66 15.14
CA LYS A 822 39.88 -26.77 14.47
C LYS A 822 38.45 -26.35 14.05
N GLU A 823 37.69 -25.75 14.96
CA GLU A 823 36.32 -25.33 14.68
C GLU A 823 36.27 -24.14 13.72
N LEU A 824 37.22 -23.21 13.84
CA LEU A 824 37.28 -22.08 12.87
C LEU A 824 37.60 -22.56 11.46
N ILE A 825 38.50 -23.47 11.28
CA ILE A 825 38.87 -24.05 9.97
C ILE A 825 37.71 -24.86 9.39
N LYS A 826 37.10 -25.72 10.22
CA LYS A 826 35.91 -26.48 9.87
C LYS A 826 34.81 -25.57 9.34
N PHE A 827 34.65 -24.41 9.97
CA PHE A 827 33.65 -23.45 9.61
C PHE A 827 33.87 -22.78 8.24
N THR A 828 35.12 -22.70 7.74
CA THR A 828 35.38 -22.20 6.39
C THR A 828 34.66 -23.00 5.30
N SER A 829 34.32 -24.27 5.55
CA SER A 829 33.58 -25.13 4.63
C SER A 829 32.09 -24.80 4.51
N TYR A 830 31.55 -23.95 5.41
CA TYR A 830 30.18 -23.43 5.33
C TYR A 830 30.10 -22.15 4.47
N LEU A 831 31.24 -21.59 4.05
CA LEU A 831 31.23 -20.43 3.15
C LEU A 831 30.79 -20.86 1.73
N ILE A 832 29.93 -20.05 1.11
CA ILE A 832 29.35 -20.32 -0.22
C ILE A 832 30.45 -20.41 -1.27
N ASP A 833 31.44 -19.54 -1.17
CA ASP A 833 32.49 -19.38 -2.16
C ASP A 833 33.80 -20.06 -1.73
N ILE A 834 33.76 -21.40 -1.73
CA ILE A 834 34.98 -22.17 -1.51
C ILE A 834 35.89 -22.15 -2.76
N GLY A 835 35.36 -21.64 -3.87
CA GLY A 835 36.13 -21.39 -5.10
C GLY A 835 37.20 -20.32 -4.92
N THR A 836 37.19 -19.55 -3.80
CA THR A 836 38.25 -18.60 -3.52
C THR A 836 39.58 -19.32 -3.27
N HIS A 837 40.62 -18.82 -3.91
CA HIS A 837 41.99 -19.33 -3.71
C HIS A 837 42.39 -19.41 -2.24
N GLU A 838 41.88 -18.49 -1.46
CA GLU A 838 42.21 -18.32 -0.03
C GLU A 838 41.76 -19.52 0.80
N VAL A 839 40.51 -19.97 0.68
CA VAL A 839 39.99 -21.10 1.45
C VAL A 839 40.71 -22.40 1.05
N ARG A 840 40.95 -22.61 -0.23
CA ARG A 840 41.73 -23.75 -0.74
C ARG A 840 43.15 -23.76 -0.16
N ASP A 841 43.77 -22.59 -0.10
CA ASP A 841 45.14 -22.44 0.43
C ASP A 841 45.19 -22.69 1.95
N ILE A 842 44.15 -22.31 2.70
CA ILE A 842 44.05 -22.64 4.13
C ILE A 842 44.10 -24.17 4.33
N TYR A 843 43.27 -24.89 3.59
CA TYR A 843 43.21 -26.38 3.68
C TYR A 843 44.47 -27.04 3.20
N LYS A 844 45.09 -26.57 2.10
CA LYS A 844 46.39 -27.06 1.60
C LYS A 844 47.49 -26.84 2.68
N THR A 845 47.53 -25.65 3.27
CA THR A 845 48.55 -25.31 4.31
C THR A 845 48.35 -26.15 5.54
N LEU A 846 47.09 -26.31 5.98
CA LEU A 846 46.74 -27.13 7.14
C LEU A 846 47.15 -28.60 6.89
N TYR A 847 46.83 -29.14 5.71
CA TYR A 847 47.16 -30.50 5.33
C TYR A 847 48.69 -30.73 5.35
N ASN A 848 49.43 -29.83 4.71
CA ASN A 848 50.89 -29.92 4.68
C ASN A 848 51.55 -29.91 6.07
N LYS A 849 51.01 -29.16 7.01
CA LYS A 849 51.56 -29.02 8.36
C LYS A 849 50.96 -30.04 9.35
N HIS A 850 49.69 -30.37 9.23
CA HIS A 850 48.90 -31.14 10.19
C HIS A 850 47.90 -32.09 9.49
N PRO A 851 48.39 -33.09 8.71
CA PRO A 851 47.51 -33.95 7.87
C PRO A 851 46.43 -34.66 8.71
N LYS A 852 46.80 -35.17 9.87
CA LYS A 852 45.85 -35.87 10.76
C LYS A 852 44.67 -35.00 11.17
N VAL A 853 44.91 -33.75 11.56
CA VAL A 853 43.86 -32.82 11.95
C VAL A 853 42.98 -32.44 10.75
N THR A 854 43.58 -32.26 9.58
CA THR A 854 42.81 -31.96 8.33
C THR A 854 41.85 -33.10 8.04
N ILE A 855 42.32 -34.35 8.13
CA ILE A 855 41.46 -35.51 7.85
C ILE A 855 40.37 -35.66 8.89
N GLU A 856 40.66 -35.41 10.18
CA GLU A 856 39.62 -35.39 11.22
C GLU A 856 38.53 -34.36 10.94
N ILE A 857 38.90 -33.13 10.53
CA ILE A 857 37.96 -32.09 10.15
C ILE A 857 37.10 -32.55 8.94
N LEU A 858 37.73 -33.02 7.88
CA LEU A 858 37.04 -33.45 6.66
C LEU A 858 36.12 -34.65 6.91
N ARG A 859 36.46 -35.56 7.81
CA ARG A 859 35.62 -36.68 8.23
C ARG A 859 34.35 -36.20 8.94
N GLU A 860 34.47 -35.22 9.85
CA GLU A 860 33.31 -34.59 10.50
C GLU A 860 32.41 -33.88 9.51
N LEU A 861 32.98 -33.10 8.57
CA LEU A 861 32.23 -32.38 7.55
C LEU A 861 31.53 -33.32 6.56
N ASN A 862 32.15 -34.48 6.25
CA ASN A 862 31.60 -35.50 5.37
C ASN A 862 30.34 -36.20 5.92
N SER A 863 30.11 -36.08 7.22
CA SER A 863 28.88 -36.53 7.89
C SER A 863 27.80 -35.45 8.05
N SER A 864 27.99 -34.27 7.44
CA SER A 864 27.04 -33.18 7.48
C SER A 864 25.74 -33.52 6.73
N SER A 865 24.60 -33.07 7.25
CA SER A 865 23.32 -33.10 6.52
C SER A 865 23.15 -31.93 5.54
N CYS A 866 24.05 -30.95 5.55
CA CYS A 866 24.01 -29.78 4.67
C CYS A 866 24.71 -30.09 3.33
N LYS A 867 23.95 -30.02 2.23
CA LYS A 867 24.43 -30.34 0.87
C LYS A 867 25.62 -29.48 0.42
N ILE A 868 25.63 -28.19 0.78
CA ILE A 868 26.74 -27.30 0.40
C ILE A 868 28.02 -27.66 1.16
N VAL A 869 27.92 -27.99 2.44
CA VAL A 869 29.07 -28.47 3.20
C VAL A 869 29.62 -29.75 2.60
N LEU A 870 28.74 -30.68 2.19
CA LEU A 870 29.16 -31.91 1.52
C LEU A 870 29.85 -31.62 0.18
N ALA A 871 29.28 -30.71 -0.63
CA ALA A 871 29.85 -30.31 -1.91
C ALA A 871 31.24 -29.65 -1.73
N ASN A 872 31.35 -28.69 -0.81
CA ASN A 872 32.59 -28.02 -0.50
C ASN A 872 33.66 -29.01 0.04
N THR A 873 33.23 -29.92 0.89
CA THR A 873 34.10 -30.97 1.42
C THR A 873 34.62 -31.87 0.31
N LYS A 874 33.74 -32.24 -0.63
CA LYS A 874 34.16 -33.08 -1.79
C LYS A 874 35.16 -32.37 -2.68
N GLU A 875 34.97 -31.06 -2.90
CA GLU A 875 35.96 -30.28 -3.68
C GLU A 875 37.31 -30.17 -2.95
N ILE A 876 37.33 -29.90 -1.63
CA ILE A 876 38.58 -29.91 -0.87
C ILE A 876 39.26 -31.28 -0.96
N LEU A 877 38.54 -32.37 -0.74
CA LEU A 877 39.06 -33.73 -0.87
C LEU A 877 39.63 -33.98 -2.25
N SER A 878 38.98 -33.54 -3.31
CA SER A 878 39.50 -33.69 -4.69
C SER A 878 40.82 -32.95 -4.88
N ILE A 879 40.95 -31.73 -4.34
CA ILE A 879 42.18 -30.94 -4.42
C ILE A 879 43.31 -31.64 -3.66
N LEU A 880 43.03 -32.16 -2.48
CA LEU A 880 44.01 -32.86 -1.65
C LEU A 880 44.49 -34.18 -2.32
N LEU A 881 43.64 -34.87 -3.08
CA LEU A 881 44.02 -36.07 -3.84
C LEU A 881 45.12 -35.83 -4.92
N PHE A 882 45.17 -34.59 -5.44
CA PHE A 882 46.16 -34.21 -6.47
C PHE A 882 47.47 -33.66 -5.85
N MET A 883 47.55 -33.52 -4.53
CA MET A 883 48.77 -33.07 -3.88
C MET A 883 49.76 -34.24 -3.74
N ASP A 884 51.07 -33.92 -3.72
CA ASP A 884 52.12 -34.90 -3.41
C ASP A 884 52.08 -35.26 -1.92
N GLN A 885 51.82 -36.52 -1.58
CA GLN A 885 51.53 -36.96 -0.23
C GLN A 885 51.94 -38.41 0.07
N ASP A 886 52.10 -38.76 1.33
CA ASP A 886 52.34 -40.13 1.76
C ASP A 886 51.14 -41.03 1.41
N GLU A 887 51.46 -42.25 0.97
CA GLU A 887 50.44 -43.20 0.48
C GLU A 887 49.34 -43.52 1.52
N CYS A 888 49.68 -43.51 2.80
CA CYS A 888 48.70 -43.76 3.89
C CYS A 888 47.60 -42.69 3.97
N TRP A 889 47.91 -41.42 3.78
CA TRP A 889 46.94 -40.35 3.81
C TRP A 889 46.13 -40.28 2.53
N LYS A 890 46.73 -40.65 1.41
CA LYS A 890 46.07 -40.72 0.11
C LYS A 890 44.93 -41.75 0.07
N VAL A 891 45.13 -42.88 0.70
CA VAL A 891 44.10 -43.91 0.87
C VAL A 891 42.92 -43.38 1.67
N GLU A 892 43.21 -42.75 2.82
CA GLU A 892 42.18 -42.25 3.72
C GLU A 892 41.37 -41.08 3.11
N ILE A 893 42.04 -40.18 2.37
CA ILE A 893 41.37 -39.11 1.61
C ILE A 893 40.50 -39.67 0.50
N LYS A 894 40.98 -40.71 -0.22
CA LYS A 894 40.20 -41.39 -1.25
C LYS A 894 38.96 -42.07 -0.67
N GLU A 895 39.08 -42.75 0.44
CA GLU A 895 37.94 -43.36 1.12
C GLU A 895 36.89 -42.30 1.53
N LEU A 896 37.33 -41.17 2.07
CA LEU A 896 36.43 -40.04 2.41
C LEU A 896 35.78 -39.44 1.16
N TYR A 897 36.50 -39.30 0.06
CA TYR A 897 35.95 -38.78 -1.21
C TYR A 897 34.88 -39.72 -1.78
N GLU A 898 35.14 -41.06 -1.76
CA GLU A 898 34.19 -42.07 -2.22
C GLU A 898 32.97 -42.20 -1.29
N ALA A 899 33.16 -41.99 0.02
CA ALA A 899 32.09 -42.03 1.03
C ALA A 899 31.23 -40.75 1.04
N ASN A 900 31.66 -39.68 0.38
CA ASN A 900 30.89 -38.45 0.32
C ASN A 900 29.57 -38.63 -0.46
N SER A 901 28.45 -38.41 0.16
CA SER A 901 27.12 -38.61 -0.44
C SER A 901 26.74 -37.60 -1.52
N PHE A 902 27.56 -36.57 -1.74
CA PHE A 902 27.41 -35.67 -2.84
C PHE A 902 28.00 -36.29 -4.11
N GLY A 903 27.24 -36.35 -5.22
CA GLY A 903 27.66 -37.03 -6.49
C GLY A 903 28.95 -36.46 -7.07
N ASP A 904 29.53 -37.12 -8.10
CA ASP A 904 30.76 -36.66 -8.75
C ASP A 904 30.53 -35.28 -9.40
N ILE A 905 31.32 -34.28 -8.97
CA ILE A 905 31.23 -32.92 -9.50
C ILE A 905 32.25 -32.79 -10.64
N VAL A 906 31.78 -32.60 -11.85
CA VAL A 906 32.59 -32.05 -12.96
C VAL A 906 32.61 -30.52 -12.73
N SER A 907 33.76 -29.88 -12.78
CA SER A 907 33.94 -28.44 -12.46
C SER A 907 33.01 -27.49 -13.24
N TYR A 908 32.41 -27.95 -14.33
CA TYR A 908 31.38 -27.23 -15.10
C TYR A 908 30.02 -27.27 -14.44
N ASP A 909 29.70 -28.27 -13.61
CA ASP A 909 28.40 -28.43 -12.94
C ASP A 909 28.30 -27.62 -11.68
N TRP A 910 29.42 -27.19 -11.08
CA TRP A 910 29.43 -26.40 -9.85
C TRP A 910 28.77 -25.03 -10.05
N HIS A 911 29.12 -24.32 -11.10
CA HIS A 911 28.49 -23.04 -11.44
C HIS A 911 26.99 -23.20 -11.75
N ASN A 912 26.61 -24.22 -12.47
CA ASN A 912 25.22 -24.57 -12.76
C ASN A 912 24.48 -25.05 -11.53
N LEU A 913 25.14 -25.75 -10.60
CA LEU A 913 24.57 -26.15 -9.32
C LEU A 913 24.30 -24.92 -8.42
N LEU A 914 25.24 -23.98 -8.36
CA LEU A 914 25.04 -22.72 -7.63
C LEU A 914 23.90 -21.88 -8.24
N ILE A 915 23.84 -21.78 -9.55
CA ILE A 915 22.74 -21.13 -10.26
C ILE A 915 21.41 -21.85 -9.97
N SER A 916 21.39 -23.18 -9.97
CA SER A 916 20.17 -23.96 -9.67
C SER A 916 19.71 -23.85 -8.21
N ILE A 917 20.64 -23.63 -7.27
CA ILE A 917 20.34 -23.48 -5.83
C ILE A 917 19.99 -22.04 -5.48
N PHE A 918 20.61 -21.06 -6.13
CA PHE A 918 20.52 -19.63 -5.74
C PHE A 918 19.85 -18.73 -6.78
N GLY A 919 19.52 -19.25 -7.99
CA GLY A 919 19.00 -18.44 -9.10
C GLY A 919 20.04 -17.51 -9.72
N ASP A 920 19.60 -16.71 -10.72
CA ASP A 920 20.46 -15.75 -11.47
C ASP A 920 20.94 -14.54 -10.62
N THR A 921 20.90 -14.62 -9.32
CA THR A 921 21.29 -13.52 -8.41
C THR A 921 22.72 -13.62 -7.89
N LEU A 922 23.53 -14.49 -8.44
CA LEU A 922 24.97 -14.54 -8.15
C LEU A 922 25.77 -13.65 -9.08
#